data_1371da7ece15b281a7bf4f4cea4fcd17
#
_entry.id   1371da7ece15b281a7bf4f4cea4fcd17
#
_cell.length_a   1.000
_cell.length_b   1.000
_cell.length_c   1.000
_cell.angle_alpha   90.00
_cell.angle_beta   90.00
_cell.angle_gamma   90.00
#
_symmetry.space_group_name_H-M   'P 1'
#
loop_
_entity.id
_entity.type
_entity.pdbx_description
1 polymer ?
#
loop_
_entity_poly.entity_id
_entity_poly.type
_entity_poly.pdbx_seq_one_letter_code
_entity_poly.pdbx_strand_id
1 'polypeptide(L)'
;MRIFILAFFLSAFYTIHAQYEFDGTCKDLSHIIEMEQHHHEQSIHFRSNELTSNYDINFHRMEWEINPAENYIRGAVTTYFQPIQLDFQQLNFDFAENMTVNAVVYHGDTLPYLFSGNDNLQIGLPNIIGIGEQDSVTVHYEGAPNSTGFGSFEQSSHQGVPILWTLSEPYGAKVWWPCKQDLVDKIDSTDIIVRTPLDYRVASNGTLTSEVEDGDEKVYTWKHRYPIPAYLVAIAVTNYSVFSDYVELSDGDSVEVLNYVFPEDHNFAVNQLGNTVEIMELFNELFGDYPFADEKYGHAQFGWGGGMEHQTMSFMGGFSYGLQAHELAHQWFGDKVTCGSWEDIWLNEGFATYLTGLTAEFYGSPGDWYNWKSGRINSITSQPHGSVWVDDTTNVSRIFSGRLSYNKGAMLLHMLRWKLGDDNFFEGAKNYLNDPALAFGYAKTKDLQTHLEMQSGQDLAEFFNDWFYGQGYPSYHINWTNLGDKVRIGLEQTTSHPSVDFFEMPLPILVQGNGQDSLLRLEHAYSGVEFIIELPFEVEEIRFDPDLWLISKENTVEEVFVNAVENKRFENSITIAPNPIDEVLYIRTGQTYSIDHIEIFNADGHLMKMVMPEAIETQIDSATWPIGTYFIHLKSGGLIAVKQVVKR
;
A
#
# COMPACT_ATOMS: atom_id res chain seq x y z
N MET A 1 8.91 12.18 -32.58
CA MET A 1 10.32 12.01 -32.99
C MET A 1 11.19 12.67 -31.91
N ARG A 2 11.18 12.09 -30.71
CA ARG A 2 12.10 12.37 -29.57
C ARG A 2 11.90 11.30 -28.49
N ILE A 3 12.20 10.06 -28.83
CA ILE A 3 12.26 8.93 -27.89
C ILE A 3 13.51 8.14 -28.25
N PHE A 4 14.70 8.69 -28.02
CA PHE A 4 15.98 7.96 -28.20
C PHE A 4 17.15 8.76 -27.62
N ILE A 5 17.14 9.14 -26.34
CA ILE A 5 18.34 9.73 -25.69
C ILE A 5 18.50 9.27 -24.22
N LEU A 6 17.75 8.32 -23.69
CA LEU A 6 18.03 7.79 -22.34
C LEU A 6 18.74 6.43 -22.30
N ALA A 7 18.99 5.81 -23.44
CA ALA A 7 19.63 4.47 -23.50
C ALA A 7 21.16 4.48 -23.69
N PHE A 8 21.85 5.61 -23.58
CA PHE A 8 23.29 5.68 -23.97
C PHE A 8 24.25 6.12 -22.85
N PHE A 9 23.81 6.27 -21.61
CA PHE A 9 24.71 6.58 -20.48
C PHE A 9 24.89 5.43 -19.46
N LEU A 10 24.25 4.31 -19.64
CA LEU A 10 24.36 3.12 -18.75
C LEU A 10 25.38 2.07 -19.18
N SER A 11 26.23 2.33 -20.20
CA SER A 11 27.16 1.32 -20.73
C SER A 11 28.63 1.47 -20.30
N ALA A 12 28.96 2.26 -19.28
CA ALA A 12 30.35 2.52 -18.90
C ALA A 12 30.77 2.06 -17.49
N PHE A 13 29.87 1.42 -16.71
CA PHE A 13 30.22 0.92 -15.37
C PHE A 13 29.93 -0.58 -15.15
N TYR A 14 30.02 -1.41 -16.18
CA TYR A 14 29.99 -2.87 -16.02
C TYR A 14 31.43 -3.41 -15.89
N THR A 15 32.01 -3.33 -14.71
CA THR A 15 33.11 -4.25 -14.36
C THR A 15 33.09 -4.46 -12.85
N ILE A 16 32.86 -5.73 -12.50
CA ILE A 16 32.98 -6.33 -11.16
C ILE A 16 31.73 -6.14 -10.27
N HIS A 17 30.63 -6.79 -10.64
CA HIS A 17 29.70 -7.30 -9.62
C HIS A 17 29.73 -8.82 -9.70
N ALA A 18 29.99 -9.46 -8.57
CA ALA A 18 29.73 -10.88 -8.40
C ALA A 18 28.27 -11.12 -8.79
N GLN A 19 28.02 -12.14 -9.62
CA GLN A 19 26.66 -12.61 -9.87
C GLN A 19 26.09 -13.10 -8.53
N TYR A 20 25.41 -12.21 -7.80
CA TYR A 20 24.48 -12.60 -6.77
C TYR A 20 23.22 -13.03 -7.52
N GLU A 21 22.83 -14.29 -7.33
CA GLU A 21 21.50 -14.74 -7.75
C GLU A 21 20.49 -13.88 -6.97
N PHE A 22 19.72 -13.06 -7.70
CA PHE A 22 18.56 -12.37 -7.17
C PHE A 22 17.55 -13.43 -6.71
N ASP A 23 17.53 -13.72 -5.42
CA ASP A 23 16.60 -14.69 -4.80
C ASP A 23 15.32 -14.01 -4.28
N GLY A 24 14.92 -12.91 -4.92
CA GLY A 24 13.62 -12.27 -4.75
C GLY A 24 12.50 -13.12 -5.34
N THR A 25 12.51 -14.42 -5.07
CA THR A 25 11.45 -15.31 -5.54
C THR A 25 10.14 -14.96 -4.85
N CYS A 26 9.05 -15.15 -5.57
CA CYS A 26 7.66 -15.03 -5.09
C CYS A 26 7.40 -15.81 -3.78
N LYS A 27 8.29 -16.74 -3.42
CA LYS A 27 8.26 -17.54 -2.20
C LYS A 27 8.68 -16.76 -0.95
N ASP A 28 9.66 -15.84 -1.04
CA ASP A 28 10.14 -15.10 0.11
C ASP A 28 9.08 -14.13 0.64
N LEU A 29 8.45 -13.34 -0.23
CA LEU A 29 7.42 -12.41 0.22
C LEU A 29 6.12 -13.12 0.65
N SER A 30 5.76 -14.24 0.00
CA SER A 30 4.65 -15.08 0.47
C SER A 30 4.92 -15.65 1.86
N HIS A 31 6.18 -16.01 2.12
CA HIS A 31 6.59 -16.52 3.42
C HIS A 31 6.67 -15.42 4.49
N ILE A 32 7.10 -14.22 4.14
CA ILE A 32 7.07 -13.04 5.02
C ILE A 32 5.61 -12.73 5.41
N ILE A 33 4.73 -12.57 4.44
CA ILE A 33 3.30 -12.35 4.65
C ILE A 33 2.66 -13.49 5.45
N GLU A 34 3.01 -14.75 5.18
CA GLU A 34 2.52 -15.90 5.93
C GLU A 34 3.05 -15.91 7.37
N MET A 35 4.29 -15.48 7.59
CA MET A 35 4.86 -15.40 8.94
C MET A 35 4.20 -14.27 9.74
N GLU A 36 3.99 -13.11 9.14
CA GLU A 36 3.24 -12.01 9.73
C GLU A 36 1.80 -12.40 10.03
N GLN A 37 1.14 -13.18 9.15
CA GLN A 37 -0.22 -13.67 9.36
C GLN A 37 -0.34 -14.79 10.40
N HIS A 38 0.61 -15.71 10.52
CA HIS A 38 0.51 -16.86 11.43
C HIS A 38 0.46 -16.49 12.91
N HIS A 39 0.93 -15.32 13.29
CA HIS A 39 0.84 -14.82 14.66
C HIS A 39 -0.50 -14.13 14.98
N HIS A 40 -1.39 -13.95 13.99
CA HIS A 40 -2.64 -13.18 14.10
C HIS A 40 -3.89 -13.96 14.55
N GLU A 41 -3.79 -15.23 14.90
CA GLU A 41 -4.97 -16.04 15.24
C GLU A 41 -5.67 -15.66 16.56
N GLN A 42 -5.15 -14.67 17.30
CA GLN A 42 -5.80 -14.17 18.50
C GLN A 42 -6.55 -12.86 18.22
N SER A 43 -7.87 -12.90 18.23
CA SER A 43 -8.70 -11.70 18.12
C SER A 43 -8.48 -10.78 19.32
N ILE A 44 -7.85 -9.65 19.09
CA ILE A 44 -7.73 -8.58 20.08
C ILE A 44 -8.94 -7.68 19.89
N HIS A 45 -9.83 -7.64 20.87
CA HIS A 45 -10.92 -6.65 20.91
C HIS A 45 -10.34 -5.31 21.35
N PHE A 46 -9.85 -4.53 20.41
CA PHE A 46 -9.42 -3.16 20.66
C PHE A 46 -10.53 -2.18 20.28
N ARG A 47 -10.68 -1.15 21.10
CA ARG A 47 -11.43 0.07 20.77
C ARG A 47 -10.50 1.25 20.96
N SER A 48 -10.58 2.24 20.08
CA SER A 48 -9.85 3.49 20.24
C SER A 48 -10.19 4.13 21.60
N ASN A 49 -9.20 4.67 22.26
CA ASN A 49 -9.37 5.35 23.54
C ASN A 49 -9.60 6.84 23.31
N GLU A 50 -10.85 7.24 23.12
CA GLU A 50 -11.20 8.66 22.94
C GLU A 50 -10.72 9.57 24.09
N LEU A 51 -10.42 9.00 25.27
CA LEU A 51 -9.93 9.76 26.44
C LEU A 51 -8.51 10.28 26.26
N THR A 52 -7.73 9.75 25.32
CA THR A 52 -6.36 10.19 24.99
C THR A 52 -6.33 11.25 23.89
N SER A 53 -7.46 11.62 23.30
CA SER A 53 -7.54 12.54 22.15
C SER A 53 -7.54 14.03 22.52
N ASN A 54 -7.44 14.38 23.79
CA ASN A 54 -7.60 15.75 24.30
C ASN A 54 -6.28 16.48 24.62
N TYR A 55 -5.14 15.86 24.31
CA TYR A 55 -3.81 16.43 24.48
C TYR A 55 -2.87 15.93 23.37
N ASP A 56 -1.80 16.64 23.12
CA ASP A 56 -0.71 16.38 22.19
C ASP A 56 0.56 16.00 22.95
N ILE A 57 1.37 15.05 22.45
CA ILE A 57 2.61 14.61 23.08
C ILE A 57 3.81 15.14 22.31
N ASN A 58 4.55 16.06 22.91
CA ASN A 58 5.72 16.65 22.27
C ASN A 58 7.00 15.83 22.50
N PHE A 59 7.13 15.20 23.68
CA PHE A 59 8.34 14.48 23.99
C PHE A 59 8.10 13.39 25.03
N HIS A 60 8.74 12.24 24.81
CA HIS A 60 8.91 11.20 25.83
C HIS A 60 10.36 11.02 26.22
N ARG A 61 10.63 10.99 27.52
CA ARG A 61 11.85 10.44 28.09
C ARG A 61 11.50 9.09 28.71
N MET A 62 12.04 8.03 28.13
CA MET A 62 11.78 6.65 28.49
C MET A 62 13.04 6.03 29.10
N GLU A 63 12.97 5.62 30.35
CA GLU A 63 14.09 5.03 31.09
C GLU A 63 13.70 3.61 31.51
N TRP A 64 14.42 2.61 31.01
CA TRP A 64 14.12 1.20 31.23
C TRP A 64 15.32 0.41 31.76
N GLU A 65 15.07 -0.45 32.74
CA GLU A 65 15.98 -1.49 33.21
C GLU A 65 15.54 -2.81 32.57
N ILE A 66 16.40 -3.40 31.74
CA ILE A 66 16.12 -4.60 30.95
C ILE A 66 17.22 -5.63 31.17
N ASN A 67 16.84 -6.80 31.67
CA ASN A 67 17.67 -7.98 31.64
C ASN A 67 17.08 -8.98 30.61
N PRO A 68 17.73 -9.23 29.45
CA PRO A 68 17.15 -10.10 28.42
C PRO A 68 16.95 -11.56 28.86
N ALA A 69 17.49 -11.96 30.00
CA ALA A 69 17.25 -13.27 30.58
C ALA A 69 15.92 -13.39 31.34
N GLU A 70 15.20 -12.27 31.52
CA GLU A 70 13.96 -12.18 32.30
C GLU A 70 12.85 -11.52 31.46
N ASN A 71 11.67 -12.13 31.47
CA ASN A 71 10.48 -11.43 30.92
C ASN A 71 9.95 -10.43 31.96
N TYR A 72 10.67 -9.32 32.12
CA TYR A 72 10.37 -8.28 33.12
C TYR A 72 10.90 -6.92 32.67
N ILE A 73 10.18 -5.86 32.98
CA ILE A 73 10.59 -4.48 32.77
C ILE A 73 10.38 -3.65 34.04
N ARG A 74 11.36 -2.79 34.36
CA ARG A 74 11.15 -1.66 35.27
C ARG A 74 11.38 -0.38 34.49
N GLY A 75 10.44 0.57 34.58
CA GLY A 75 10.48 1.76 33.75
C GLY A 75 10.06 3.04 34.47
N ALA A 76 10.55 4.15 33.93
CA ALA A 76 10.06 5.48 34.21
C ALA A 76 9.85 6.20 32.87
N VAL A 77 8.61 6.55 32.56
CA VAL A 77 8.27 7.30 31.35
C VAL A 77 7.82 8.70 31.74
N THR A 78 8.61 9.70 31.38
CA THR A 78 8.25 11.11 31.51
C THR A 78 7.63 11.59 30.20
N THR A 79 6.36 11.98 30.25
CA THR A 79 5.59 12.50 29.12
C THR A 79 5.49 14.01 29.24
N TYR A 80 5.95 14.74 28.22
CA TYR A 80 5.71 16.15 28.02
C TYR A 80 4.55 16.32 27.06
N PHE A 81 3.54 17.06 27.48
CA PHE A 81 2.29 17.16 26.73
C PHE A 81 1.72 18.59 26.73
N GLN A 82 0.83 18.86 25.79
CA GLN A 82 0.06 20.09 25.70
C GLN A 82 -1.43 19.78 25.55
N PRO A 83 -2.32 20.32 26.40
CA PRO A 83 -3.76 20.20 26.19
C PRO A 83 -4.20 20.88 24.89
N ILE A 84 -5.10 20.22 24.17
CA ILE A 84 -5.77 20.77 22.98
C ILE A 84 -7.26 21.05 23.20
N GLN A 85 -7.76 20.78 24.41
CA GLN A 85 -9.13 21.07 24.84
C GLN A 85 -9.15 21.95 26.10
N LEU A 86 -10.24 22.69 26.29
CA LEU A 86 -10.48 23.49 27.49
C LEU A 86 -10.71 22.61 28.73
N ASP A 87 -10.48 23.18 29.90
CA ASP A 87 -10.72 22.57 31.22
C ASP A 87 -9.95 21.23 31.41
N PHE A 88 -8.75 21.12 30.82
CA PHE A 88 -7.92 19.93 30.94
C PHE A 88 -7.38 19.77 32.38
N GLN A 89 -7.87 18.73 33.03
CA GLN A 89 -7.47 18.39 34.43
C GLN A 89 -7.31 16.88 34.63
N GLN A 90 -7.41 16.10 33.56
CA GLN A 90 -7.28 14.65 33.59
C GLN A 90 -6.43 14.19 32.43
N LEU A 91 -5.35 13.48 32.74
CA LEU A 91 -4.48 12.84 31.78
C LEU A 91 -4.78 11.34 31.76
N ASN A 92 -4.89 10.75 30.58
CA ASN A 92 -5.14 9.33 30.39
C ASN A 92 -4.05 8.74 29.52
N PHE A 93 -3.61 7.52 29.85
CA PHE A 93 -2.71 6.71 29.03
C PHE A 93 -3.32 5.33 28.79
N ASP A 94 -3.07 4.78 27.62
CA ASP A 94 -3.22 3.35 27.38
C ASP A 94 -2.07 2.63 28.11
N PHE A 95 -2.40 1.78 29.06
CA PHE A 95 -1.42 1.01 29.84
C PHE A 95 -2.05 -0.22 30.47
N ALA A 96 -1.44 -1.38 30.28
CA ALA A 96 -1.99 -2.66 30.71
C ALA A 96 -2.15 -2.77 32.24
N GLU A 97 -3.34 -3.19 32.69
CA GLU A 97 -3.69 -3.29 34.11
C GLU A 97 -2.90 -4.35 34.89
N ASN A 98 -2.24 -5.29 34.21
CA ASN A 98 -1.35 -6.27 34.85
C ASN A 98 0.00 -5.68 35.28
N MET A 99 0.36 -4.50 34.78
CA MET A 99 1.56 -3.79 35.19
C MET A 99 1.33 -3.07 36.52
N THR A 100 2.37 -3.00 37.34
CA THR A 100 2.33 -2.30 38.63
C THR A 100 2.83 -0.87 38.46
N VAL A 101 1.97 0.13 38.67
CA VAL A 101 2.39 1.52 38.76
C VAL A 101 2.91 1.80 40.17
N ASN A 102 4.18 2.14 40.32
CA ASN A 102 4.81 2.41 41.61
C ASN A 102 4.57 3.84 42.11
N ALA A 103 4.59 4.79 41.19
CA ALA A 103 4.32 6.20 41.46
C ALA A 103 3.97 6.96 40.16
N VAL A 104 3.12 7.96 40.30
CA VAL A 104 2.93 9.02 39.29
C VAL A 104 3.48 10.31 39.89
N VAL A 105 4.51 10.88 39.30
CA VAL A 105 5.20 12.08 39.81
C VAL A 105 4.88 13.29 38.92
N TYR A 106 4.45 14.36 39.52
CA TYR A 106 4.11 15.62 38.90
C TYR A 106 4.74 16.78 39.69
N HIS A 107 5.68 17.51 39.11
CA HIS A 107 6.43 18.60 39.73
C HIS A 107 7.09 18.23 41.08
N GLY A 108 7.46 16.96 41.26
CA GLY A 108 8.05 16.42 42.47
C GLY A 108 7.06 15.87 43.52
N ASP A 109 5.76 16.08 43.33
CA ASP A 109 4.71 15.49 44.15
C ASP A 109 4.17 14.21 43.56
N THR A 110 3.75 13.28 44.41
CA THR A 110 3.10 12.03 43.95
C THR A 110 1.60 12.26 43.81
N LEU A 111 1.06 11.98 42.62
CA LEU A 111 -0.36 12.07 42.35
C LEU A 111 -1.07 10.71 42.52
N PRO A 112 -2.36 10.75 42.91
CA PRO A 112 -3.21 9.57 42.84
C PRO A 112 -3.53 9.22 41.40
N TYR A 113 -3.63 7.92 41.10
CA TYR A 113 -4.03 7.39 39.83
C TYR A 113 -5.06 6.29 40.02
N LEU A 114 -5.74 5.90 38.93
CA LEU A 114 -6.59 4.71 38.91
C LEU A 114 -6.62 4.09 37.52
N PHE A 115 -6.86 2.78 37.45
CA PHE A 115 -7.25 2.14 36.21
C PHE A 115 -8.79 2.22 36.09
N SER A 116 -9.27 2.84 35.04
CA SER A 116 -10.71 3.02 34.80
C SER A 116 -11.34 1.93 33.94
N GLY A 117 -10.62 0.81 33.74
CA GLY A 117 -10.97 -0.31 32.88
C GLY A 117 -10.43 -0.16 31.46
N ASN A 118 -10.37 -1.27 30.71
CA ASN A 118 -9.83 -1.33 29.35
C ASN A 118 -8.38 -0.83 29.21
N ASP A 119 -7.52 -1.13 30.19
CA ASP A 119 -6.12 -0.69 30.21
C ASP A 119 -5.96 0.84 30.16
N ASN A 120 -6.89 1.59 30.70
CA ASN A 120 -6.79 3.07 30.77
C ASN A 120 -6.26 3.50 32.14
N LEU A 121 -5.03 4.02 32.18
CA LEU A 121 -4.42 4.66 33.35
C LEU A 121 -4.84 6.12 33.40
N GLN A 122 -5.65 6.47 34.41
CA GLN A 122 -6.19 7.79 34.60
C GLN A 122 -5.47 8.53 35.75
N ILE A 123 -5.03 9.76 35.48
CA ILE A 123 -4.29 10.63 36.41
C ILE A 123 -5.05 11.95 36.54
N GLY A 124 -5.48 12.28 37.78
CA GLY A 124 -6.09 13.57 38.06
C GLY A 124 -5.01 14.64 38.34
N LEU A 125 -5.03 15.72 37.59
CA LEU A 125 -4.11 16.85 37.80
C LEU A 125 -4.65 17.82 38.88
N PRO A 126 -3.79 18.41 39.69
CA PRO A 126 -4.23 19.29 40.79
C PRO A 126 -4.88 20.59 40.29
N ASN A 127 -4.49 21.08 39.12
CA ASN A 127 -5.00 22.30 38.51
C ASN A 127 -5.40 22.06 37.06
N ILE A 128 -6.26 22.93 36.53
CA ILE A 128 -6.56 22.98 35.09
C ILE A 128 -5.33 23.53 34.36
N ILE A 129 -4.91 22.86 33.29
CA ILE A 129 -3.85 23.31 32.38
C ILE A 129 -4.52 23.95 31.17
N GLY A 130 -4.02 25.13 30.76
CA GLY A 130 -4.55 25.84 29.59
C GLY A 130 -4.17 25.19 28.26
N ILE A 131 -4.98 25.43 27.22
CA ILE A 131 -4.67 24.97 25.87
C ILE A 131 -3.30 25.46 25.43
N GLY A 132 -2.45 24.58 24.95
CA GLY A 132 -1.10 24.87 24.46
C GLY A 132 -0.07 25.15 25.58
N GLU A 133 -0.44 25.08 26.85
CA GLU A 133 0.51 25.13 27.96
C GLU A 133 1.22 23.76 28.06
N GLN A 134 2.55 23.80 28.00
CA GLN A 134 3.36 22.59 28.13
C GLN A 134 3.50 22.18 29.59
N ASP A 135 3.29 20.90 29.87
CA ASP A 135 3.52 20.32 31.19
C ASP A 135 4.08 18.89 31.07
N SER A 136 4.39 18.24 32.21
CA SER A 136 4.95 16.91 32.20
C SER A 136 4.54 16.06 33.40
N VAL A 137 4.44 14.76 33.19
CA VAL A 137 4.20 13.77 34.24
C VAL A 137 5.14 12.59 34.05
N THR A 138 5.62 11.97 35.14
CA THR A 138 6.42 10.75 35.11
C THR A 138 5.64 9.60 35.74
N VAL A 139 5.50 8.50 34.98
CA VAL A 139 4.92 7.26 35.47
C VAL A 139 6.05 6.27 35.74
N HIS A 140 6.24 5.89 37.01
CA HIS A 140 7.14 4.82 37.44
C HIS A 140 6.36 3.51 37.54
N TYR A 141 6.86 2.47 36.92
CA TYR A 141 6.16 1.19 36.86
C TYR A 141 7.11 0.01 36.75
N GLU A 142 6.60 -1.18 36.99
CA GLU A 142 7.31 -2.44 36.78
C GLU A 142 6.34 -3.60 36.57
N GLY A 143 6.82 -4.69 36.01
CA GLY A 143 6.04 -5.91 35.85
C GLY A 143 6.54 -6.83 34.74
N ALA A 144 5.83 -7.94 34.57
CA ALA A 144 6.00 -8.83 33.44
C ALA A 144 4.90 -8.54 32.40
N PRO A 145 5.25 -7.94 31.24
CA PRO A 145 4.27 -7.69 30.20
C PRO A 145 3.63 -8.99 29.71
N ASN A 146 2.32 -8.96 29.44
CA ASN A 146 1.65 -10.08 28.83
C ASN A 146 2.01 -10.17 27.35
N SER A 147 2.27 -11.38 26.84
CA SER A 147 2.36 -11.58 25.40
C SER A 147 0.99 -11.36 24.76
N THR A 148 0.91 -10.53 23.72
CA THR A 148 -0.32 -10.25 22.97
C THR A 148 -0.07 -10.30 21.48
N GLY A 149 -0.87 -11.05 20.74
CA GLY A 149 -0.85 -11.06 19.29
C GLY A 149 0.54 -11.29 18.68
N PHE A 150 1.20 -10.23 18.26
CA PHE A 150 2.57 -10.25 17.71
C PHE A 150 3.69 -10.47 18.75
N GLY A 151 3.35 -10.49 20.04
CA GLY A 151 4.33 -10.70 21.08
C GLY A 151 4.78 -9.45 21.81
N SER A 152 4.29 -8.25 21.52
CA SER A 152 4.56 -6.95 22.14
C SER A 152 5.87 -6.77 22.90
N PHE A 153 6.21 -7.68 23.82
CA PHE A 153 7.43 -7.73 24.63
C PHE A 153 7.82 -9.20 24.83
N GLU A 154 8.79 -9.65 24.06
CA GLU A 154 9.16 -11.07 23.98
C GLU A 154 10.57 -11.35 24.49
N GLN A 155 10.69 -12.44 25.23
CA GLN A 155 11.95 -12.98 25.72
C GLN A 155 12.19 -14.36 25.13
N SER A 156 13.38 -14.59 24.57
CA SER A 156 13.78 -15.87 23.95
C SER A 156 15.29 -16.08 24.08
N SER A 157 15.86 -16.89 23.20
CA SER A 157 17.32 -17.12 23.16
C SER A 157 17.78 -17.53 21.76
N HIS A 158 19.01 -17.13 21.38
CA HIS A 158 19.74 -17.61 20.22
C HIS A 158 21.05 -18.28 20.68
N GLN A 159 21.37 -19.49 20.23
CA GLN A 159 22.53 -20.29 20.64
C GLN A 159 22.71 -20.38 22.18
N GLY A 160 21.60 -20.25 22.93
CA GLY A 160 21.63 -20.27 24.41
C GLY A 160 21.90 -18.90 25.06
N VAL A 161 22.08 -17.85 24.31
CA VAL A 161 22.19 -16.45 24.79
C VAL A 161 20.81 -15.85 24.85
N PRO A 162 20.42 -15.20 25.97
CA PRO A 162 19.12 -14.51 26.05
C PRO A 162 19.00 -13.35 25.09
N ILE A 163 17.79 -13.17 24.56
CA ILE A 163 17.37 -12.00 23.80
C ILE A 163 16.00 -11.53 24.27
N LEU A 164 15.81 -10.23 24.31
CA LEU A 164 14.53 -9.59 24.52
C LEU A 164 14.30 -8.56 23.41
N TRP A 165 13.08 -8.53 22.83
CA TRP A 165 12.69 -7.54 21.84
C TRP A 165 11.23 -7.12 21.99
N THR A 166 10.88 -5.99 21.39
CA THR A 166 9.50 -5.48 21.33
C THR A 166 8.98 -5.48 19.89
N LEU A 167 7.66 -5.70 19.75
CA LEU A 167 6.92 -5.58 18.50
C LEU A 167 5.48 -5.14 18.82
N SER A 168 5.16 -3.86 18.63
CA SER A 168 3.96 -3.25 19.20
C SER A 168 2.81 -3.05 18.23
N GLU A 169 2.99 -3.31 16.95
CA GLU A 169 1.95 -3.19 15.94
C GLU A 169 0.87 -4.28 16.08
N PRO A 170 -0.43 -3.99 15.90
CA PRO A 170 -1.00 -2.63 15.83
C PRO A 170 -1.35 -2.07 17.22
N TYR A 171 -1.51 -2.91 18.26
CA TYR A 171 -2.11 -2.56 19.56
C TYR A 171 -1.29 -3.05 20.77
N GLY A 172 0.00 -3.28 20.61
CA GLY A 172 0.86 -3.87 21.62
C GLY A 172 1.65 -2.88 22.49
N ALA A 173 1.73 -1.61 22.13
CA ALA A 173 2.56 -0.63 22.85
C ALA A 173 2.15 -0.51 24.33
N LYS A 174 0.87 -0.41 24.64
CA LYS A 174 0.33 -0.29 26.00
C LYS A 174 0.68 -1.46 26.94
N VAL A 175 1.11 -2.58 26.38
CA VAL A 175 1.39 -3.79 27.16
C VAL A 175 2.65 -3.63 28.01
N TRP A 176 3.62 -2.81 27.54
CA TRP A 176 4.92 -2.68 28.18
C TRP A 176 5.32 -1.25 28.56
N TRP A 177 4.59 -0.21 28.08
CA TRP A 177 4.80 1.18 28.52
C TRP A 177 3.52 2.03 28.40
N PRO A 178 3.34 3.05 29.26
CA PRO A 178 2.17 3.94 29.20
C PRO A 178 2.29 4.91 28.01
N CYS A 179 1.31 4.87 27.07
CA CYS A 179 1.36 5.57 25.79
C CYS A 179 -0.02 6.12 25.35
N LYS A 180 -0.05 6.82 24.21
CA LYS A 180 -1.24 6.96 23.36
C LYS A 180 -1.09 5.95 22.23
N GLN A 181 -1.87 4.86 22.28
CA GLN A 181 -1.68 3.74 21.37
C GLN A 181 -2.33 3.95 20.00
N ASP A 182 -3.38 4.76 19.94
CA ASP A 182 -4.13 5.03 18.73
C ASP A 182 -3.32 5.86 17.72
N LEU A 183 -3.66 5.71 16.42
CA LEU A 183 -3.10 6.52 15.32
C LEU A 183 -3.72 7.93 15.30
N VAL A 184 -3.61 8.66 16.42
CA VAL A 184 -4.20 10.03 16.58
C VAL A 184 -3.14 11.08 16.85
N ASP A 185 -1.93 10.63 17.22
CA ASP A 185 -0.84 11.51 17.64
C ASP A 185 0.50 10.81 17.42
N LYS A 186 1.46 11.50 16.80
CA LYS A 186 2.86 11.09 16.77
C LYS A 186 3.62 11.86 17.84
N ILE A 187 4.44 11.17 18.60
CA ILE A 187 5.34 11.78 19.57
C ILE A 187 6.39 12.56 18.80
N ASP A 188 6.50 13.89 18.97
CA ASP A 188 7.43 14.72 18.17
C ASP A 188 8.89 14.28 18.31
N SER A 189 9.28 13.78 19.49
CA SER A 189 10.65 13.28 19.74
C SER A 189 10.73 12.39 20.98
N THR A 190 11.77 11.53 21.04
CA THR A 190 11.99 10.66 22.20
C THR A 190 13.47 10.59 22.60
N ASP A 191 13.71 10.42 23.93
CA ASP A 191 14.97 9.90 24.48
C ASP A 191 14.68 8.51 25.05
N ILE A 192 15.34 7.49 24.53
CA ILE A 192 15.23 6.09 24.98
C ILE A 192 16.51 5.71 25.71
N ILE A 193 16.40 5.46 27.01
CA ILE A 193 17.51 5.16 27.90
C ILE A 193 17.31 3.75 28.44
N VAL A 194 18.21 2.85 28.09
CA VAL A 194 18.12 1.45 28.51
C VAL A 194 19.34 1.06 29.30
N ARG A 195 19.11 0.59 30.51
CA ARG A 195 20.11 -0.02 31.41
C ARG A 195 20.02 -1.53 31.27
N THR A 196 21.16 -2.20 31.01
CA THR A 196 21.24 -3.66 30.82
C THR A 196 22.58 -4.19 31.36
N PRO A 197 22.71 -5.51 31.69
CA PRO A 197 23.99 -6.08 32.06
C PRO A 197 25.09 -5.88 31.00
N LEU A 198 26.36 -5.80 31.44
CA LEU A 198 27.52 -5.40 30.61
C LEU A 198 27.70 -6.20 29.31
N ASP A 199 27.30 -7.45 29.29
CA ASP A 199 27.50 -8.34 28.14
C ASP A 199 26.55 -8.07 26.96
N TYR A 200 25.53 -7.24 27.19
CA TYR A 200 24.47 -7.00 26.19
C TYR A 200 24.58 -5.62 25.54
N ARG A 201 24.01 -5.52 24.35
CA ARG A 201 23.85 -4.29 23.57
C ARG A 201 22.39 -4.03 23.30
N VAL A 202 22.06 -2.77 23.13
CA VAL A 202 20.70 -2.30 22.87
C VAL A 202 20.62 -1.72 21.49
N ALA A 203 19.71 -2.21 20.65
CA ALA A 203 19.28 -1.59 19.41
C ALA A 203 17.96 -0.86 19.64
N SER A 204 17.79 0.35 19.07
CA SER A 204 16.60 1.16 19.21
C SER A 204 16.47 2.22 18.10
N ASN A 205 15.36 2.98 18.12
CA ASN A 205 15.09 4.09 17.21
C ASN A 205 16.08 5.25 17.41
N GLY A 206 16.32 6.00 16.34
CA GLY A 206 17.11 7.23 16.39
C GLY A 206 18.62 6.98 16.39
N THR A 207 19.38 7.91 16.94
CA THR A 207 20.85 7.90 17.01
C THR A 207 21.33 7.51 18.38
N LEU A 208 22.30 6.59 18.48
CA LEU A 208 22.99 6.27 19.74
C LEU A 208 23.92 7.44 20.14
N THR A 209 23.55 8.15 21.18
CA THR A 209 24.31 9.31 21.66
C THR A 209 25.22 9.05 22.83
N SER A 210 24.99 7.95 23.55
CA SER A 210 25.81 7.56 24.72
C SER A 210 25.74 6.07 24.99
N GLU A 211 26.90 5.49 25.33
CA GLU A 211 27.08 4.14 25.86
C GLU A 211 28.05 4.26 27.05
N VAL A 212 27.57 4.05 28.26
CA VAL A 212 28.37 4.25 29.50
C VAL A 212 28.25 3.03 30.40
N GLU A 213 29.39 2.53 30.87
CA GLU A 213 29.43 1.52 31.92
C GLU A 213 29.19 2.14 33.30
N ASP A 214 28.29 1.54 34.07
CA ASP A 214 27.93 1.94 35.43
C ASP A 214 27.86 0.69 36.35
N GLY A 215 28.98 0.38 36.97
CA GLY A 215 29.13 -0.81 37.81
C GLY A 215 29.19 -2.09 36.98
N ASP A 216 28.23 -2.96 37.15
CA ASP A 216 28.04 -4.23 36.44
C ASP A 216 26.97 -4.13 35.32
N GLU A 217 26.57 -2.95 34.99
CA GLU A 217 25.60 -2.63 33.96
C GLU A 217 26.15 -1.62 32.94
N LYS A 218 25.44 -1.48 31.84
CA LYS A 218 25.69 -0.51 30.78
C LYS A 218 24.42 0.28 30.48
N VAL A 219 24.56 1.58 30.29
CA VAL A 219 23.47 2.49 29.97
C VAL A 219 23.62 2.99 28.54
N TYR A 220 22.65 2.68 27.72
CA TYR A 220 22.53 3.16 26.35
C TYR A 220 21.55 4.31 26.30
N THR A 221 21.89 5.40 25.57
CA THR A 221 21.00 6.53 25.33
C THR A 221 20.83 6.72 23.84
N TRP A 222 19.64 6.48 23.35
CA TRP A 222 19.20 6.73 22.00
C TRP A 222 18.36 8.00 21.96
N LYS A 223 18.50 8.79 20.91
CA LYS A 223 17.70 9.99 20.68
C LYS A 223 17.07 9.95 19.32
N HIS A 224 15.75 10.06 19.30
CA HIS A 224 14.98 10.13 18.08
C HIS A 224 14.29 11.50 18.00
N ARG A 225 14.45 12.21 16.88
CA ARG A 225 14.06 13.62 16.71
C ARG A 225 13.06 13.85 15.59
N TYR A 226 12.45 12.76 15.11
CA TYR A 226 11.34 12.79 14.16
C TYR A 226 10.06 12.31 14.84
N PRO A 227 8.89 12.79 14.40
CA PRO A 227 7.61 12.29 14.90
C PRO A 227 7.47 10.78 14.71
N ILE A 228 7.08 10.08 15.78
CA ILE A 228 6.98 8.62 15.80
C ILE A 228 5.67 8.16 16.46
N PRO A 229 4.87 7.27 15.84
CA PRO A 229 3.72 6.66 16.51
C PRO A 229 4.18 5.64 17.56
N ALA A 230 3.33 5.42 18.57
CA ALA A 230 3.68 4.55 19.69
C ALA A 230 4.06 3.12 19.29
N TYR A 231 3.47 2.56 18.24
CA TYR A 231 3.74 1.20 17.82
C TYR A 231 5.12 0.98 17.18
N LEU A 232 5.76 2.06 16.69
CA LEU A 232 7.10 2.01 16.10
C LEU A 232 8.23 2.21 17.11
N VAL A 233 7.92 2.56 18.37
CA VAL A 233 8.92 2.63 19.45
C VAL A 233 9.37 1.22 19.80
N ALA A 234 10.69 0.98 19.73
CA ALA A 234 11.22 -0.37 19.86
C ALA A 234 12.56 -0.44 20.59
N ILE A 235 12.77 -1.56 21.27
CA ILE A 235 14.06 -1.99 21.82
C ILE A 235 14.32 -3.45 21.51
N ALA A 236 15.59 -3.78 21.24
CA ALA A 236 16.05 -5.17 21.22
C ALA A 236 17.39 -5.27 21.98
N VAL A 237 17.51 -6.28 22.84
CA VAL A 237 18.63 -6.42 23.77
C VAL A 237 19.18 -7.84 23.75
N THR A 238 20.43 -8.00 23.33
CA THR A 238 21.22 -9.23 23.40
C THR A 238 22.71 -8.91 23.20
N ASN A 239 23.58 -9.93 23.06
CA ASN A 239 25.02 -9.77 22.83
C ASN A 239 25.42 -9.40 21.39
N TYR A 240 24.67 -8.55 20.73
CA TYR A 240 24.85 -8.20 19.31
C TYR A 240 26.30 -7.97 18.85
N SER A 241 26.61 -8.45 17.65
CA SER A 241 27.72 -7.97 16.83
C SER A 241 27.23 -6.82 15.96
N VAL A 242 28.05 -5.76 15.80
CA VAL A 242 27.62 -4.50 15.13
C VAL A 242 28.57 -4.18 13.99
N PHE A 243 28.00 -3.73 12.86
CA PHE A 243 28.75 -3.20 11.72
C PHE A 243 27.87 -2.18 10.95
N SER A 244 28.50 -1.37 10.10
CA SER A 244 27.81 -0.32 9.35
C SER A 244 28.18 -0.35 7.88
N ASP A 245 27.22 0.00 7.04
CA ASP A 245 27.34 0.42 5.65
C ASP A 245 26.92 1.89 5.51
N TYR A 246 27.12 2.52 4.36
CA TYR A 246 26.76 3.92 4.13
C TYR A 246 26.15 4.08 2.75
N VAL A 247 25.12 4.92 2.65
CA VAL A 247 24.43 5.27 1.39
C VAL A 247 24.60 6.76 1.15
N GLU A 248 25.06 7.13 -0.05
CA GLU A 248 25.21 8.54 -0.46
C GLU A 248 23.82 9.14 -0.77
N LEU A 249 23.60 10.37 -0.32
CA LEU A 249 22.37 11.13 -0.55
C LEU A 249 22.55 12.12 -1.70
N SER A 250 21.46 12.69 -2.18
CA SER A 250 21.45 13.59 -3.34
C SER A 250 22.25 14.88 -3.14
N ASP A 251 22.46 15.31 -1.91
CA ASP A 251 23.26 16.50 -1.54
C ASP A 251 24.76 16.22 -1.32
N GLY A 252 25.16 14.93 -1.38
CA GLY A 252 26.52 14.46 -1.20
C GLY A 252 26.88 14.10 0.25
N ASP A 253 25.95 14.23 1.18
CA ASP A 253 26.07 13.63 2.51
C ASP A 253 25.77 12.12 2.44
N SER A 254 25.88 11.40 3.55
CA SER A 254 25.62 9.97 3.61
C SER A 254 24.87 9.59 4.87
N VAL A 255 23.96 8.62 4.74
CA VAL A 255 23.27 8.01 5.85
C VAL A 255 23.95 6.69 6.24
N GLU A 256 24.14 6.48 7.55
CA GLU A 256 24.64 5.23 8.10
C GLU A 256 23.53 4.16 8.07
N VAL A 257 23.89 2.94 7.62
CA VAL A 257 23.08 1.72 7.77
C VAL A 257 23.70 0.88 8.88
N LEU A 258 23.17 1.01 10.09
CA LEU A 258 23.74 0.44 11.32
C LEU A 258 23.11 -0.91 11.65
N ASN A 259 23.89 -1.99 11.63
CA ASN A 259 23.40 -3.36 11.73
C ASN A 259 23.77 -4.00 13.07
N TYR A 260 22.76 -4.50 13.79
CA TYR A 260 22.87 -5.28 15.02
C TYR A 260 22.44 -6.71 14.72
N VAL A 261 23.38 -7.66 14.70
CA VAL A 261 23.11 -9.05 14.31
C VAL A 261 23.65 -10.02 15.37
N PHE A 262 23.12 -11.23 15.42
CA PHE A 262 23.66 -12.25 16.29
C PHE A 262 25.13 -12.57 15.92
N PRO A 263 26.02 -12.75 16.90
CA PRO A 263 27.44 -13.01 16.62
C PRO A 263 27.68 -14.20 15.69
N GLU A 264 26.86 -15.24 15.79
CA GLU A 264 26.93 -16.44 14.95
C GLU A 264 26.57 -16.19 13.49
N ASP A 265 25.73 -15.19 13.22
CA ASP A 265 25.26 -14.85 11.87
C ASP A 265 26.06 -13.69 11.24
N HIS A 266 27.01 -13.09 11.96
CA HIS A 266 27.72 -11.88 11.55
C HIS A 266 28.23 -11.92 10.10
N ASN A 267 28.99 -12.96 9.73
CA ASN A 267 29.59 -13.05 8.40
C ASN A 267 28.54 -13.24 7.29
N PHE A 268 27.46 -13.93 7.59
CA PHE A 268 26.33 -14.10 6.69
C PHE A 268 25.58 -12.77 6.53
N ALA A 269 25.29 -12.09 7.63
CA ALA A 269 24.61 -10.81 7.65
C ALA A 269 25.36 -9.71 6.89
N VAL A 270 26.69 -9.60 7.08
CA VAL A 270 27.54 -8.64 6.33
C VAL A 270 27.38 -8.83 4.82
N ASN A 271 27.33 -10.08 4.34
CA ASN A 271 27.16 -10.35 2.91
C ASN A 271 25.75 -10.05 2.40
N GLN A 272 24.71 -10.29 3.21
CA GLN A 272 23.32 -10.11 2.78
C GLN A 272 22.86 -8.66 2.94
N LEU A 273 23.17 -8.01 4.06
CA LEU A 273 22.68 -6.65 4.35
C LEU A 273 23.39 -5.56 3.54
N GLY A 274 24.50 -5.88 2.85
CA GLY A 274 25.09 -5.00 1.84
C GLY A 274 24.14 -4.65 0.69
N ASN A 275 23.13 -5.47 0.42
CA ASN A 275 22.09 -5.17 -0.59
C ASN A 275 21.23 -3.97 -0.21
N THR A 276 21.12 -3.63 1.08
CA THR A 276 20.36 -2.46 1.55
C THR A 276 20.82 -1.16 0.88
N VAL A 277 22.11 -1.07 0.55
CA VAL A 277 22.68 0.12 -0.12
C VAL A 277 22.00 0.35 -1.47
N GLU A 278 22.03 -0.64 -2.35
CA GLU A 278 21.42 -0.50 -3.69
C GLU A 278 19.89 -0.34 -3.64
N ILE A 279 19.23 -0.98 -2.66
CA ILE A 279 17.77 -0.84 -2.47
C ILE A 279 17.45 0.60 -2.05
N MET A 280 18.18 1.18 -1.11
CA MET A 280 17.98 2.56 -0.65
C MET A 280 18.30 3.57 -1.77
N GLU A 281 19.33 3.35 -2.56
CA GLU A 281 19.63 4.18 -3.73
C GLU A 281 18.48 4.21 -4.73
N LEU A 282 17.86 3.06 -5.02
CA LEU A 282 16.68 3.00 -5.87
C LEU A 282 15.48 3.78 -5.27
N PHE A 283 15.20 3.61 -3.98
CA PHE A 283 14.08 4.29 -3.35
C PHE A 283 14.33 5.80 -3.24
N ASN A 284 15.56 6.22 -3.01
CA ASN A 284 15.97 7.64 -3.08
C ASN A 284 15.70 8.25 -4.47
N GLU A 285 16.03 7.54 -5.55
CA GLU A 285 15.75 8.00 -6.92
C GLU A 285 14.24 8.12 -7.17
N LEU A 286 13.47 7.09 -6.80
CA LEU A 286 12.05 7.02 -7.12
C LEU A 286 11.16 7.89 -6.23
N PHE A 287 11.51 8.08 -4.94
CA PHE A 287 10.63 8.71 -3.95
C PHE A 287 11.27 9.88 -3.19
N GLY A 288 12.53 10.19 -3.45
CA GLY A 288 13.31 11.21 -2.75
C GLY A 288 14.15 10.61 -1.62
N ASP A 289 15.14 11.35 -1.16
CA ASP A 289 16.12 10.89 -0.17
C ASP A 289 15.46 10.30 1.08
N TYR A 290 16.19 9.39 1.71
CA TYR A 290 15.78 8.72 2.96
C TYR A 290 15.24 9.72 3.98
N PRO A 291 14.01 9.55 4.51
CA PRO A 291 13.33 10.60 5.26
C PRO A 291 13.97 10.98 6.60
N PHE A 292 14.73 10.07 7.19
CA PHE A 292 15.35 10.23 8.51
C PHE A 292 16.88 10.37 8.40
N ALA A 293 17.36 11.04 7.36
CA ALA A 293 18.77 11.12 6.99
C ALA A 293 19.66 11.77 8.06
N ASP A 294 19.12 12.69 8.89
CA ASP A 294 19.86 13.29 10.01
C ASP A 294 20.17 12.31 11.15
N GLU A 295 19.63 11.09 11.11
CA GLU A 295 19.87 10.06 12.12
C GLU A 295 20.62 8.86 11.53
N LYS A 296 19.91 7.80 11.17
CA LYS A 296 20.45 6.60 10.54
C LYS A 296 19.33 5.73 10.00
N TYR A 297 19.64 4.73 9.21
CA TYR A 297 18.85 3.53 9.05
C TYR A 297 19.58 2.36 9.72
N GLY A 298 18.92 1.23 9.93
CA GLY A 298 19.61 0.03 10.39
C GLY A 298 18.71 -1.16 10.56
N HIS A 299 19.34 -2.26 10.97
CA HIS A 299 18.65 -3.52 11.22
C HIS A 299 19.01 -4.05 12.60
N ALA A 300 18.03 -4.63 13.30
CA ALA A 300 18.28 -5.43 14.50
C ALA A 300 17.74 -6.84 14.29
N GLN A 301 18.61 -7.84 14.36
CA GLN A 301 18.19 -9.24 14.28
C GLN A 301 17.41 -9.62 15.54
N PHE A 302 16.26 -10.28 15.37
CA PHE A 302 15.40 -10.71 16.48
C PHE A 302 14.93 -12.15 16.31
N GLY A 303 14.24 -12.70 17.31
CA GLY A 303 13.89 -14.12 17.35
C GLY A 303 12.60 -14.50 16.62
N TRP A 304 11.97 -13.54 15.92
CA TRP A 304 10.75 -13.77 15.16
C TRP A 304 11.08 -14.00 13.67
N GLY A 305 10.19 -14.68 12.92
CA GLY A 305 10.45 -15.00 11.52
C GLY A 305 9.71 -14.06 10.59
N GLY A 306 10.17 -12.88 10.36
CA GLY A 306 9.61 -11.83 9.51
C GLY A 306 10.40 -10.57 9.70
N GLY A 307 9.82 -9.43 9.42
CA GLY A 307 10.39 -8.14 9.73
C GLY A 307 9.39 -7.25 10.49
N MET A 308 9.88 -6.12 10.93
CA MET A 308 9.08 -5.05 11.50
C MET A 308 9.77 -3.72 11.24
N GLU A 309 9.05 -2.80 10.68
CA GLU A 309 9.52 -1.53 10.15
C GLU A 309 9.84 -0.47 11.21
N HIS A 310 10.20 -0.83 12.43
CA HIS A 310 10.46 0.16 13.46
C HIS A 310 11.28 1.34 12.93
N GLN A 311 10.75 2.54 13.11
CA GLN A 311 11.29 3.77 12.51
C GLN A 311 12.78 3.92 12.76
N THR A 312 13.56 4.03 11.71
CA THR A 312 15.02 4.09 11.65
C THR A 312 15.78 2.82 12.04
N MET A 313 15.12 1.75 12.50
CA MET A 313 15.75 0.48 12.93
C MET A 313 14.80 -0.70 12.69
N SER A 314 14.75 -1.22 11.47
CA SER A 314 13.91 -2.38 11.17
C SER A 314 14.37 -3.63 11.91
N PHE A 315 13.44 -4.36 12.52
CA PHE A 315 13.80 -5.62 13.18
C PHE A 315 13.62 -6.78 12.19
N MET A 316 14.62 -7.67 12.12
CA MET A 316 14.75 -8.64 11.04
C MET A 316 14.92 -10.07 11.58
N GLY A 317 13.99 -10.97 11.25
CA GLY A 317 14.12 -12.41 11.55
C GLY A 317 14.98 -13.16 10.54
N GLY A 318 15.34 -12.52 9.44
CA GLY A 318 16.19 -13.02 8.37
C GLY A 318 16.73 -11.88 7.53
N PHE A 319 17.56 -12.16 6.52
CA PHE A 319 18.22 -11.14 5.72
C PHE A 319 17.98 -11.36 4.22
N SER A 320 16.81 -11.88 3.83
CA SER A 320 16.47 -12.01 2.42
C SER A 320 16.33 -10.64 1.76
N TYR A 321 16.64 -10.57 0.49
CA TYR A 321 16.56 -9.32 -0.30
C TYR A 321 15.17 -8.68 -0.25
N GLY A 322 14.13 -9.52 -0.40
CA GLY A 322 12.75 -9.05 -0.37
C GLY A 322 12.34 -8.47 0.99
N LEU A 323 12.80 -9.08 2.10
CA LEU A 323 12.53 -8.57 3.44
C LEU A 323 13.22 -7.22 3.67
N GLN A 324 14.51 -7.10 3.29
CA GLN A 324 15.22 -5.82 3.37
C GLN A 324 14.49 -4.71 2.59
N ALA A 325 14.04 -5.01 1.36
CA ALA A 325 13.33 -4.05 0.54
C ALA A 325 11.97 -3.65 1.12
N HIS A 326 11.25 -4.60 1.71
CA HIS A 326 9.94 -4.37 2.33
C HIS A 326 10.08 -3.44 3.56
N GLU A 327 10.91 -3.83 4.52
CA GLU A 327 11.11 -3.07 5.76
C GLU A 327 11.74 -1.68 5.53
N LEU A 328 12.62 -1.57 4.54
CA LEU A 328 13.17 -0.27 4.16
C LEU A 328 12.13 0.63 3.49
N ALA A 329 11.25 0.09 2.66
CA ALA A 329 10.21 0.85 1.98
C ALA A 329 9.24 1.54 2.96
N HIS A 330 8.97 0.90 4.08
CA HIS A 330 8.14 1.46 5.14
C HIS A 330 8.67 2.78 5.69
N GLN A 331 9.96 3.04 5.62
CA GLN A 331 10.54 4.30 6.11
C GLN A 331 9.95 5.52 5.38
N TRP A 332 9.53 5.38 4.09
CA TRP A 332 8.77 6.38 3.35
C TRP A 332 7.26 6.23 3.55
N PHE A 333 6.73 4.99 3.40
CA PHE A 333 5.30 4.66 3.42
C PHE A 333 4.95 3.77 4.62
N GLY A 334 4.62 4.40 5.74
CA GLY A 334 4.39 3.78 7.04
C GLY A 334 4.98 4.64 8.17
N ASP A 335 6.25 5.06 8.03
CA ASP A 335 6.96 5.80 9.07
C ASP A 335 6.93 7.31 8.82
N LYS A 336 7.43 7.79 7.66
CA LYS A 336 7.32 9.22 7.32
C LYS A 336 5.86 9.63 7.22
N VAL A 337 5.08 8.94 6.41
CA VAL A 337 3.63 9.14 6.29
C VAL A 337 2.95 7.84 6.70
N THR A 338 2.33 7.84 7.86
CA THR A 338 1.64 6.69 8.44
C THR A 338 0.17 6.67 8.04
N CYS A 339 -0.44 5.51 7.86
CA CYS A 339 -1.88 5.42 7.67
C CYS A 339 -2.64 6.06 8.84
N GLY A 340 -3.64 6.90 8.55
CA GLY A 340 -4.44 7.62 9.56
C GLY A 340 -5.58 6.79 10.17
N SER A 341 -5.70 5.54 9.76
CA SER A 341 -6.60 4.52 10.28
C SER A 341 -6.13 3.16 9.80
N TRP A 342 -6.32 2.12 10.59
CA TRP A 342 -6.07 0.75 10.16
C TRP A 342 -6.99 0.30 8.98
N GLU A 343 -8.04 1.06 8.69
CA GLU A 343 -8.82 0.91 7.45
C GLU A 343 -7.99 1.18 6.20
N ASP A 344 -6.98 2.03 6.31
CA ASP A 344 -6.09 2.50 5.24
C ASP A 344 -4.68 1.85 5.29
N ILE A 345 -4.51 0.73 6.00
CA ILE A 345 -3.19 0.06 6.20
C ILE A 345 -2.46 -0.26 4.88
N TRP A 346 -3.16 -0.40 3.77
CA TRP A 346 -2.56 -0.60 2.46
C TRP A 346 -1.63 0.53 2.01
N LEU A 347 -1.77 1.73 2.61
CA LEU A 347 -0.84 2.85 2.39
C LEU A 347 0.55 2.55 2.97
N ASN A 348 0.63 1.68 3.97
CA ASN A 348 1.88 1.14 4.49
C ASN A 348 2.24 -0.14 3.70
N GLU A 349 1.46 -1.20 3.86
CA GLU A 349 1.76 -2.55 3.36
C GLU A 349 1.71 -2.71 1.84
N GLY A 350 0.75 -2.04 1.21
CA GLY A 350 0.62 -2.05 -0.25
C GLY A 350 1.79 -1.36 -0.93
N PHE A 351 2.23 -0.21 -0.38
CA PHE A 351 3.43 0.47 -0.88
C PHE A 351 4.70 -0.35 -0.62
N ALA A 352 4.93 -0.85 0.60
CA ALA A 352 6.10 -1.64 0.92
C ALA A 352 6.20 -2.89 0.02
N THR A 353 5.06 -3.57 -0.18
CA THR A 353 4.96 -4.70 -1.12
C THR A 353 5.27 -4.25 -2.55
N TYR A 354 4.76 -3.11 -3.00
CA TYR A 354 5.00 -2.63 -4.37
C TYR A 354 6.46 -2.21 -4.59
N LEU A 355 7.06 -1.51 -3.64
CA LEU A 355 8.46 -1.12 -3.70
C LEU A 355 9.40 -2.35 -3.74
N THR A 356 9.07 -3.41 -2.99
CA THR A 356 9.75 -4.71 -3.12
C THR A 356 9.65 -5.24 -4.55
N GLY A 357 8.50 -5.09 -5.22
CA GLY A 357 8.33 -5.44 -6.62
C GLY A 357 9.17 -4.58 -7.57
N LEU A 358 9.30 -3.28 -7.28
CA LEU A 358 10.13 -2.38 -8.09
C LEU A 358 11.60 -2.79 -8.07
N THR A 359 12.12 -3.37 -6.99
CA THR A 359 13.48 -3.91 -7.00
C THR A 359 13.64 -5.05 -8.02
N ALA A 360 12.61 -5.89 -8.19
CA ALA A 360 12.61 -6.92 -9.23
C ALA A 360 12.49 -6.33 -10.64
N GLU A 361 11.80 -5.21 -10.81
CA GLU A 361 11.70 -4.50 -12.10
C GLU A 361 13.04 -3.88 -12.51
N PHE A 362 13.74 -3.22 -11.56
CA PHE A 362 14.94 -2.43 -11.86
C PHE A 362 16.23 -3.26 -11.82
N TYR A 363 16.34 -4.23 -10.93
CA TYR A 363 17.57 -5.01 -10.70
C TYR A 363 17.44 -6.49 -11.08
N GLY A 364 16.21 -7.02 -11.10
CA GLY A 364 15.94 -8.40 -11.48
C GLY A 364 15.96 -8.67 -12.98
N SER A 365 15.79 -9.92 -13.37
CA SER A 365 15.54 -10.29 -14.75
C SER A 365 14.09 -9.95 -15.16
N PRO A 366 13.78 -9.81 -16.47
CA PRO A 366 12.39 -9.66 -16.91
C PRO A 366 11.44 -10.78 -16.40
N GLY A 367 11.98 -11.98 -16.16
CA GLY A 367 11.24 -13.09 -15.57
C GLY A 367 10.89 -12.86 -14.10
N ASP A 368 11.74 -12.23 -13.33
CA ASP A 368 11.51 -11.97 -11.90
C ASP A 368 10.36 -10.99 -11.71
N TRP A 369 10.37 -9.89 -12.45
CA TRP A 369 9.27 -8.92 -12.44
C TRP A 369 7.94 -9.52 -12.92
N TYR A 370 7.97 -10.33 -14.00
CA TYR A 370 6.78 -11.04 -14.47
C TYR A 370 6.25 -12.02 -13.42
N ASN A 371 7.12 -12.82 -12.80
CA ASN A 371 6.74 -13.79 -11.77
C ASN A 371 6.19 -13.10 -10.51
N TRP A 372 6.79 -11.99 -10.13
CA TRP A 372 6.30 -11.19 -8.99
C TRP A 372 4.85 -10.75 -9.23
N LYS A 373 4.54 -10.13 -10.38
CA LYS A 373 3.19 -9.70 -10.75
C LYS A 373 2.21 -10.87 -10.85
N SER A 374 2.59 -11.91 -11.57
CA SER A 374 1.78 -13.12 -11.73
C SER A 374 1.42 -13.77 -10.40
N GLY A 375 2.39 -13.85 -9.47
CA GLY A 375 2.15 -14.37 -8.12
C GLY A 375 1.11 -13.56 -7.36
N ARG A 376 1.18 -12.21 -7.42
CA ARG A 376 0.21 -11.32 -6.77
C ARG A 376 -1.18 -11.47 -7.37
N ILE A 377 -1.30 -11.42 -8.68
CA ILE A 377 -2.58 -11.60 -9.38
C ILE A 377 -3.21 -12.97 -9.03
N ASN A 378 -2.43 -14.05 -9.03
CA ASN A 378 -2.91 -15.37 -8.65
C ASN A 378 -3.40 -15.44 -7.18
N SER A 379 -2.67 -14.81 -6.26
CA SER A 379 -3.09 -14.69 -4.86
C SER A 379 -4.41 -13.92 -4.74
N ILE A 380 -4.50 -12.74 -5.34
CA ILE A 380 -5.68 -11.87 -5.29
C ILE A 380 -6.90 -12.60 -5.85
N THR A 381 -6.75 -13.23 -7.02
CA THR A 381 -7.84 -13.90 -7.75
C THR A 381 -8.12 -15.33 -7.29
N SER A 382 -7.46 -15.79 -6.22
CA SER A 382 -7.76 -17.09 -5.60
C SER A 382 -9.15 -17.14 -4.95
N GLN A 383 -9.72 -15.97 -4.61
CA GLN A 383 -11.05 -15.81 -4.03
C GLN A 383 -11.79 -14.64 -4.71
N PRO A 384 -13.11 -14.76 -4.93
CA PRO A 384 -13.87 -13.77 -5.71
C PRO A 384 -14.28 -12.51 -4.94
N HIS A 385 -13.93 -12.37 -3.67
CA HIS A 385 -14.41 -11.31 -2.78
C HIS A 385 -13.27 -10.63 -2.02
N GLY A 386 -13.60 -9.60 -1.26
CA GLY A 386 -12.69 -8.83 -0.40
C GLY A 386 -12.21 -7.52 -1.04
N SER A 387 -12.27 -6.46 -0.24
CA SER A 387 -11.80 -5.11 -0.58
C SER A 387 -10.39 -4.87 -0.02
N VAL A 388 -9.68 -3.89 -0.54
CA VAL A 388 -8.44 -3.37 0.07
C VAL A 388 -8.80 -2.60 1.34
N TRP A 389 -9.84 -1.77 1.29
CA TRP A 389 -10.40 -1.12 2.48
C TRP A 389 -10.74 -2.14 3.56
N VAL A 390 -10.19 -1.94 4.76
CA VAL A 390 -10.40 -2.85 5.89
C VAL A 390 -11.72 -2.54 6.56
N ASP A 391 -12.64 -3.48 6.52
CA ASP A 391 -14.00 -3.39 7.04
C ASP A 391 -14.13 -3.75 8.53
N ASP A 392 -13.09 -4.37 9.13
CA ASP A 392 -13.04 -4.74 10.55
C ASP A 392 -11.63 -4.53 11.12
N THR A 393 -11.40 -3.36 11.71
CA THR A 393 -10.12 -3.00 12.34
C THR A 393 -9.93 -3.63 13.72
N THR A 394 -10.90 -4.39 14.23
CA THR A 394 -10.74 -5.18 15.45
C THR A 394 -10.15 -6.56 15.19
N ASN A 395 -10.09 -6.96 13.93
CA ASN A 395 -9.55 -8.23 13.48
C ASN A 395 -8.16 -8.03 12.86
N VAL A 396 -7.11 -8.36 13.60
CA VAL A 396 -5.71 -8.18 13.19
C VAL A 396 -5.40 -8.95 11.90
N SER A 397 -5.90 -10.18 11.74
CA SER A 397 -5.73 -10.95 10.49
C SER A 397 -6.45 -10.30 9.29
N ARG A 398 -7.46 -9.45 9.52
CA ARG A 398 -8.09 -8.66 8.45
C ARG A 398 -7.28 -7.42 8.11
N ILE A 399 -6.73 -6.73 9.10
CA ILE A 399 -5.83 -5.59 8.89
C ILE A 399 -4.65 -6.04 8.02
N PHE A 400 -3.94 -7.09 8.43
CA PHE A 400 -2.75 -7.62 7.75
C PHE A 400 -3.08 -8.77 6.78
N SER A 401 -4.15 -8.61 5.99
CA SER A 401 -4.51 -9.58 4.97
C SER A 401 -3.52 -9.57 3.80
N GLY A 402 -2.62 -10.57 3.72
CA GLY A 402 -1.65 -10.69 2.64
C GLY A 402 -2.26 -10.68 1.25
N ARG A 403 -3.46 -11.22 1.07
CA ARG A 403 -4.17 -11.19 -0.20
C ARG A 403 -4.72 -9.79 -0.54
N LEU A 404 -5.20 -9.03 0.45
CA LEU A 404 -5.93 -7.77 0.25
C LEU A 404 -5.07 -6.54 0.55
N SER A 405 -4.58 -6.41 1.78
CA SER A 405 -3.83 -5.23 2.21
C SER A 405 -2.45 -5.15 1.52
N TYR A 406 -1.76 -6.29 1.41
CA TYR A 406 -0.46 -6.42 0.75
C TYR A 406 -0.59 -6.56 -0.77
N ASN A 407 -1.03 -7.73 -1.25
CA ASN A 407 -0.98 -8.08 -2.67
C ASN A 407 -1.93 -7.23 -3.53
N LYS A 408 -3.22 -7.09 -3.13
CA LYS A 408 -4.17 -6.26 -3.89
C LYS A 408 -3.80 -4.78 -3.76
N GLY A 409 -3.36 -4.33 -2.56
CA GLY A 409 -2.86 -2.98 -2.35
C GLY A 409 -1.70 -2.64 -3.29
N ALA A 410 -0.67 -3.50 -3.37
CA ALA A 410 0.46 -3.32 -4.28
C ALA A 410 0.04 -3.29 -5.76
N MET A 411 -0.88 -4.18 -6.16
CA MET A 411 -1.35 -4.20 -7.55
C MET A 411 -2.24 -3.00 -7.88
N LEU A 412 -2.94 -2.39 -6.93
CA LEU A 412 -3.64 -1.11 -7.13
C LEU A 412 -2.64 0.00 -7.50
N LEU A 413 -1.50 0.08 -6.83
CA LEU A 413 -0.44 1.03 -7.17
C LEU A 413 0.12 0.77 -8.57
N HIS A 414 0.33 -0.50 -8.93
CA HIS A 414 0.76 -0.89 -10.27
C HIS A 414 -0.27 -0.48 -11.35
N MET A 415 -1.55 -0.69 -11.08
CA MET A 415 -2.64 -0.29 -11.98
C MET A 415 -2.78 1.25 -12.08
N LEU A 416 -2.59 1.99 -10.98
CA LEU A 416 -2.53 3.46 -10.99
C LEU A 416 -1.38 3.95 -11.85
N ARG A 417 -0.20 3.34 -11.74
CA ARG A 417 0.95 3.65 -12.60
C ARG A 417 0.62 3.42 -14.08
N TRP A 418 -0.07 2.33 -14.45
CA TRP A 418 -0.56 2.11 -15.80
C TRP A 418 -1.56 3.17 -16.24
N LYS A 419 -2.51 3.53 -15.36
CA LYS A 419 -3.56 4.51 -15.67
C LYS A 419 -3.00 5.91 -15.86
N LEU A 420 -2.03 6.33 -15.05
CA LEU A 420 -1.49 7.68 -15.00
C LEU A 420 -0.22 7.89 -15.85
N GLY A 421 0.51 6.81 -16.11
CA GLY A 421 1.88 6.83 -16.64
C GLY A 421 2.92 7.05 -15.54
N ASP A 422 4.16 6.61 -15.80
CA ASP A 422 5.25 6.61 -14.82
C ASP A 422 5.51 7.99 -14.21
N ASP A 423 5.67 9.01 -15.06
CA ASP A 423 6.00 10.37 -14.61
C ASP A 423 4.96 10.92 -13.62
N ASN A 424 3.66 10.75 -13.91
CA ASN A 424 2.60 11.25 -13.04
C ASN A 424 2.47 10.42 -11.76
N PHE A 425 2.67 9.12 -11.85
CA PHE A 425 2.57 8.23 -10.69
C PHE A 425 3.67 8.50 -9.67
N PHE A 426 4.94 8.49 -10.09
CA PHE A 426 6.06 8.69 -9.18
C PHE A 426 6.12 10.13 -8.65
N GLU A 427 5.86 11.13 -9.48
CA GLU A 427 5.83 12.52 -9.02
C GLU A 427 4.64 12.77 -8.09
N GLY A 428 3.48 12.19 -8.36
CA GLY A 428 2.32 12.25 -7.45
C GLY A 428 2.60 11.60 -6.10
N ALA A 429 3.32 10.47 -6.06
CA ALA A 429 3.75 9.82 -4.83
C ALA A 429 4.79 10.67 -4.07
N LYS A 430 5.75 11.31 -4.76
CA LYS A 430 6.68 12.27 -4.14
C LYS A 430 5.95 13.47 -3.53
N ASN A 431 4.97 14.01 -4.24
CA ASN A 431 4.17 15.14 -3.76
C ASN A 431 3.37 14.75 -2.50
N TYR A 432 2.80 13.55 -2.47
CA TYR A 432 2.14 13.01 -1.29
C TYR A 432 3.09 12.89 -0.09
N LEU A 433 4.29 12.33 -0.27
CA LEU A 433 5.30 12.19 0.79
C LEU A 433 5.84 13.52 1.33
N ASN A 434 5.80 14.58 0.51
CA ASN A 434 6.39 15.88 0.84
C ASN A 434 5.34 16.97 1.14
N ASP A 435 4.04 16.63 1.15
CA ASP A 435 3.01 17.58 1.59
C ASP A 435 3.23 17.92 3.08
N PRO A 436 3.45 19.20 3.44
CA PRO A 436 3.65 19.60 4.83
C PRO A 436 2.51 19.23 5.79
N ALA A 437 1.32 18.94 5.27
CA ALA A 437 0.19 18.50 6.08
C ALA A 437 0.22 16.99 6.38
N LEU A 438 1.02 16.22 5.63
CA LEU A 438 1.08 14.76 5.73
C LEU A 438 2.47 14.26 6.18
N ALA A 439 3.53 14.94 5.74
CA ALA A 439 4.91 14.58 6.05
C ALA A 439 5.15 14.51 7.56
N PHE A 440 5.68 13.38 8.03
CA PHE A 440 5.85 13.02 9.43
C PHE A 440 4.53 13.00 10.23
N GLY A 441 3.41 12.87 9.56
CA GLY A 441 2.06 12.80 10.09
C GLY A 441 1.31 11.54 9.62
N TYR A 442 0.00 11.71 9.49
CA TYR A 442 -0.92 10.64 9.09
C TYR A 442 -1.64 11.00 7.80
N ALA A 443 -1.95 9.98 6.99
CA ALA A 443 -2.72 10.14 5.77
C ALA A 443 -3.79 9.05 5.61
N LYS A 444 -4.80 9.35 4.81
CA LYS A 444 -5.84 8.41 4.37
C LYS A 444 -5.75 8.20 2.87
N THR A 445 -6.39 7.16 2.37
CA THR A 445 -6.47 6.87 0.93
C THR A 445 -6.89 8.08 0.09
N LYS A 446 -7.78 8.95 0.63
CA LYS A 446 -8.22 10.16 -0.07
C LYS A 446 -7.11 11.19 -0.27
N ASP A 447 -6.13 11.24 0.63
CA ASP A 447 -4.99 12.16 0.51
C ASP A 447 -4.09 11.72 -0.64
N LEU A 448 -3.75 10.43 -0.72
CA LEU A 448 -3.02 9.86 -1.87
C LEU A 448 -3.78 10.10 -3.19
N GLN A 449 -5.08 9.79 -3.22
CA GLN A 449 -5.93 10.04 -4.38
C GLN A 449 -5.82 11.51 -4.84
N THR A 450 -5.93 12.46 -3.91
CA THR A 450 -5.88 13.88 -4.20
C THR A 450 -4.55 14.29 -4.85
N HIS A 451 -3.42 13.80 -4.35
CA HIS A 451 -2.10 14.10 -4.91
C HIS A 451 -1.90 13.50 -6.31
N LEU A 452 -2.38 12.28 -6.54
CA LEU A 452 -2.36 11.64 -7.87
C LEU A 452 -3.28 12.36 -8.87
N GLU A 453 -4.48 12.78 -8.43
CA GLU A 453 -5.41 13.59 -9.25
C GLU A 453 -4.82 14.97 -9.60
N MET A 454 -4.22 15.66 -8.62
CA MET A 454 -3.58 16.96 -8.84
C MET A 454 -2.40 16.87 -9.82
N GLN A 455 -1.58 15.83 -9.70
CA GLN A 455 -0.42 15.62 -10.55
C GLN A 455 -0.81 15.25 -11.99
N SER A 456 -1.77 14.35 -12.15
CA SER A 456 -2.15 13.80 -13.45
C SER A 456 -3.23 14.60 -14.18
N GLY A 457 -4.02 15.39 -13.46
CA GLY A 457 -5.23 16.04 -13.97
C GLY A 457 -6.39 15.09 -14.27
N GLN A 458 -6.31 13.81 -13.85
CA GLN A 458 -7.34 12.79 -14.05
C GLN A 458 -8.19 12.64 -12.79
N ASP A 459 -9.49 12.39 -12.94
CA ASP A 459 -10.38 11.97 -11.85
C ASP A 459 -10.17 10.47 -11.57
N LEU A 460 -9.92 10.12 -10.32
CA LEU A 460 -9.68 8.76 -9.86
C LEU A 460 -10.80 8.23 -8.95
N ALA A 461 -11.89 8.98 -8.77
CA ALA A 461 -12.96 8.59 -7.86
C ALA A 461 -13.54 7.20 -8.21
N GLU A 462 -13.81 6.94 -9.50
CA GLU A 462 -14.32 5.65 -9.98
C GLU A 462 -13.29 4.52 -9.72
N PHE A 463 -12.02 4.77 -10.02
CA PHE A 463 -10.95 3.79 -9.75
C PHE A 463 -10.94 3.36 -8.28
N PHE A 464 -10.96 4.31 -7.32
CA PHE A 464 -10.95 3.97 -5.91
C PHE A 464 -12.25 3.32 -5.44
N ASN A 465 -13.40 3.73 -5.98
CA ASN A 465 -14.68 3.08 -5.69
C ASN A 465 -14.68 1.60 -6.09
N ASP A 466 -14.18 1.28 -7.28
CA ASP A 466 -14.18 -0.07 -7.82
C ASP A 466 -13.10 -0.96 -7.18
N TRP A 467 -11.87 -0.45 -7.07
CA TRP A 467 -10.71 -1.26 -6.78
C TRP A 467 -10.30 -1.24 -5.30
N PHE A 468 -10.50 -0.11 -4.60
CA PHE A 468 -10.17 0.01 -3.19
C PHE A 468 -11.34 -0.38 -2.29
N TYR A 469 -12.53 0.26 -2.48
CA TYR A 469 -13.73 -0.06 -1.70
C TYR A 469 -14.47 -1.28 -2.25
N GLY A 470 -14.46 -1.47 -3.56
CA GLY A 470 -15.09 -2.59 -4.24
C GLY A 470 -14.38 -3.91 -4.03
N GLN A 471 -15.16 -5.00 -4.12
CA GLN A 471 -14.67 -6.36 -3.97
C GLN A 471 -14.56 -7.07 -5.32
N GLY A 472 -13.63 -8.02 -5.40
CA GLY A 472 -13.50 -8.86 -6.59
C GLY A 472 -12.55 -8.31 -7.66
N TYR A 473 -12.75 -8.78 -8.88
CA TYR A 473 -11.95 -8.49 -10.06
C TYR A 473 -12.76 -8.80 -11.33
N PRO A 474 -12.38 -8.24 -12.51
CA PRO A 474 -13.01 -8.55 -13.79
C PRO A 474 -12.41 -9.79 -14.45
N SER A 475 -13.22 -10.39 -15.35
CA SER A 475 -12.78 -11.26 -16.44
C SER A 475 -13.09 -10.57 -17.76
N TYR A 476 -12.09 -10.38 -18.62
CA TYR A 476 -12.21 -9.68 -19.88
C TYR A 476 -12.43 -10.65 -21.04
N HIS A 477 -13.37 -10.32 -21.93
CA HIS A 477 -13.67 -11.07 -23.13
C HIS A 477 -13.44 -10.16 -24.34
N ILE A 478 -12.35 -10.42 -25.07
CA ILE A 478 -11.90 -9.63 -26.20
C ILE A 478 -12.26 -10.39 -27.48
N ASN A 479 -13.07 -9.80 -28.34
CA ASN A 479 -13.34 -10.31 -29.67
C ASN A 479 -12.74 -9.38 -30.73
N TRP A 480 -12.16 -9.93 -31.79
CA TRP A 480 -11.56 -9.13 -32.83
C TRP A 480 -11.77 -9.72 -34.24
N THR A 481 -11.68 -8.87 -35.25
CA THR A 481 -11.75 -9.28 -36.65
C THR A 481 -11.04 -8.27 -37.56
N ASN A 482 -10.36 -8.77 -38.58
CA ASN A 482 -9.81 -7.94 -39.65
C ASN A 482 -10.91 -7.41 -40.57
N LEU A 483 -10.83 -6.13 -40.92
CA LEU A 483 -11.71 -5.42 -41.84
C LEU A 483 -10.93 -4.79 -43.01
N GLY A 484 -10.00 -5.56 -43.58
CA GLY A 484 -9.08 -5.08 -44.60
C GLY A 484 -7.85 -4.42 -43.99
N ASP A 485 -7.74 -3.10 -44.12
CA ASP A 485 -6.66 -2.27 -43.52
C ASP A 485 -6.92 -1.86 -42.07
N LYS A 486 -7.95 -2.40 -41.46
CA LYS A 486 -8.36 -2.09 -40.09
C LYS A 486 -8.64 -3.35 -39.30
N VAL A 487 -8.52 -3.26 -38.00
CA VAL A 487 -8.98 -4.26 -37.03
C VAL A 487 -10.12 -3.70 -36.19
N ARG A 488 -11.17 -4.47 -36.02
CA ARG A 488 -12.21 -4.24 -35.03
C ARG A 488 -11.87 -5.04 -33.78
N ILE A 489 -11.91 -4.40 -32.62
CA ILE A 489 -11.70 -5.01 -31.31
C ILE A 489 -12.92 -4.64 -30.45
N GLY A 490 -13.66 -5.64 -29.98
CA GLY A 490 -14.75 -5.51 -29.02
C GLY A 490 -14.31 -5.96 -27.64
N LEU A 491 -14.68 -5.20 -26.62
CA LEU A 491 -14.27 -5.44 -25.24
C LEU A 491 -15.51 -5.64 -24.36
N GLU A 492 -15.60 -6.78 -23.72
CA GLU A 492 -16.63 -7.10 -22.73
C GLU A 492 -15.99 -7.51 -21.41
N GLN A 493 -16.70 -7.38 -20.30
CA GLN A 493 -16.26 -7.93 -19.03
C GLN A 493 -17.42 -8.51 -18.22
N THR A 494 -17.06 -9.46 -17.36
CA THR A 494 -17.87 -9.92 -16.25
C THR A 494 -17.13 -9.70 -14.95
N THR A 495 -17.84 -9.55 -13.82
CA THR A 495 -17.24 -9.30 -12.51
C THR A 495 -17.37 -10.52 -11.60
N SER A 496 -16.36 -10.73 -10.75
CA SER A 496 -16.36 -11.88 -9.82
C SER A 496 -17.22 -11.67 -8.58
N HIS A 497 -17.61 -10.41 -8.28
CA HIS A 497 -18.40 -10.05 -7.10
C HIS A 497 -19.43 -8.94 -7.41
N PRO A 498 -20.65 -8.99 -6.86
CA PRO A 498 -21.72 -8.06 -7.19
C PRO A 498 -21.60 -6.66 -6.57
N SER A 499 -20.54 -6.36 -5.81
CA SER A 499 -20.30 -5.01 -5.27
C SER A 499 -19.83 -4.01 -6.33
N VAL A 500 -19.32 -4.50 -7.46
CA VAL A 500 -18.87 -3.72 -8.59
C VAL A 500 -19.52 -4.28 -9.84
N ASP A 501 -20.32 -3.47 -10.51
CA ASP A 501 -21.00 -3.88 -11.75
C ASP A 501 -20.06 -3.87 -12.95
N PHE A 502 -19.06 -2.96 -12.92
CA PHE A 502 -18.10 -2.78 -13.99
C PHE A 502 -16.80 -2.14 -13.45
N PHE A 503 -15.63 -2.68 -13.83
CA PHE A 503 -14.32 -2.13 -13.48
C PHE A 503 -13.78 -1.30 -14.64
N GLU A 504 -13.81 0.02 -14.50
CA GLU A 504 -13.31 0.92 -15.53
C GLU A 504 -11.77 0.99 -15.52
N MET A 505 -11.14 0.58 -16.63
CA MET A 505 -9.68 0.65 -16.82
C MET A 505 -9.30 0.75 -18.30
N PRO A 506 -8.23 1.48 -18.63
CA PRO A 506 -7.60 1.34 -19.94
C PRO A 506 -6.96 -0.04 -20.08
N LEU A 507 -7.32 -0.79 -21.12
CA LEU A 507 -6.83 -2.15 -21.35
C LEU A 507 -5.58 -2.16 -22.24
N PRO A 508 -4.50 -2.85 -21.85
CA PRO A 508 -3.32 -3.06 -22.69
C PRO A 508 -3.60 -4.23 -23.67
N ILE A 509 -3.67 -3.91 -24.95
CA ILE A 509 -3.91 -4.87 -26.03
C ILE A 509 -2.71 -4.88 -26.98
N LEU A 510 -1.94 -5.94 -27.00
CA LEU A 510 -0.85 -6.13 -27.94
C LEU A 510 -1.41 -6.76 -29.23
N VAL A 511 -1.26 -6.05 -30.34
CA VAL A 511 -1.63 -6.54 -31.68
C VAL A 511 -0.36 -6.86 -32.46
N GLN A 512 -0.33 -8.02 -33.12
CA GLN A 512 0.84 -8.52 -33.82
C GLN A 512 0.46 -9.04 -35.24
N GLY A 513 1.34 -8.84 -36.21
CA GLY A 513 1.15 -9.33 -37.58
C GLY A 513 2.30 -8.93 -38.50
N ASN A 514 2.64 -9.76 -39.47
CA ASN A 514 3.71 -9.53 -40.44
C ASN A 514 5.07 -9.17 -39.80
N GLY A 515 5.37 -9.71 -38.61
CA GLY A 515 6.60 -9.44 -37.87
C GLY A 515 6.67 -8.03 -37.26
N GLN A 516 5.56 -7.33 -37.18
CA GLN A 516 5.37 -6.05 -36.48
C GLN A 516 4.44 -6.25 -35.30
N ASP A 517 4.56 -5.36 -34.29
CA ASP A 517 3.67 -5.30 -33.14
C ASP A 517 3.30 -3.86 -32.78
N SER A 518 2.21 -3.70 -32.05
CA SER A 518 1.79 -2.42 -31.46
C SER A 518 1.02 -2.68 -30.17
N LEU A 519 1.44 -2.04 -29.09
CA LEU A 519 0.69 -2.04 -27.84
C LEU A 519 -0.35 -0.91 -27.90
N LEU A 520 -1.61 -1.31 -27.92
CA LEU A 520 -2.75 -0.38 -27.88
C LEU A 520 -3.18 -0.21 -26.42
N ARG A 521 -3.55 1.02 -26.08
CA ARG A 521 -4.21 1.37 -24.82
C ARG A 521 -5.65 1.74 -25.13
N LEU A 522 -6.60 0.85 -24.81
CA LEU A 522 -8.00 1.03 -25.16
C LEU A 522 -8.84 1.38 -23.91
N GLU A 523 -9.50 2.53 -23.94
CA GLU A 523 -10.32 2.99 -22.83
C GLU A 523 -11.61 2.15 -22.72
N HIS A 524 -11.68 1.29 -21.69
CA HIS A 524 -12.80 0.39 -21.44
C HIS A 524 -13.73 1.01 -20.39
N ALA A 525 -14.62 1.89 -20.85
CA ALA A 525 -15.54 2.66 -20.00
C ALA A 525 -16.91 1.96 -19.82
N TYR A 526 -17.24 0.96 -20.60
CA TYR A 526 -18.45 0.13 -20.45
C TYR A 526 -18.29 -1.20 -21.22
N SER A 527 -18.97 -2.24 -20.76
CA SER A 527 -18.95 -3.55 -21.42
C SER A 527 -19.63 -3.51 -22.78
N GLY A 528 -18.99 -4.12 -23.78
CA GLY A 528 -19.45 -4.11 -25.17
C GLY A 528 -18.96 -2.93 -26.00
N VAL A 529 -18.00 -2.14 -25.51
CA VAL A 529 -17.35 -1.08 -26.32
C VAL A 529 -16.55 -1.68 -27.47
N GLU A 530 -16.59 -1.04 -28.63
CA GLU A 530 -15.86 -1.47 -29.84
C GLU A 530 -14.94 -0.37 -30.36
N PHE A 531 -13.78 -0.77 -30.83
CA PHE A 531 -12.78 0.07 -31.47
C PHE A 531 -12.52 -0.39 -32.89
N ILE A 532 -12.40 0.53 -33.81
CA ILE A 532 -11.96 0.26 -35.21
C ILE A 532 -10.64 1.02 -35.38
N ILE A 533 -9.56 0.27 -35.54
CA ILE A 533 -8.20 0.81 -35.51
C ILE A 533 -7.54 0.50 -36.86
N GLU A 534 -6.94 1.54 -37.47
CA GLU A 534 -6.12 1.41 -38.68
C GLU A 534 -4.68 1.07 -38.25
N LEU A 535 -4.14 0.01 -38.83
CA LEU A 535 -2.79 -0.48 -38.56
C LEU A 535 -2.00 -0.62 -39.86
N PRO A 536 -0.67 -0.42 -39.85
CA PRO A 536 0.17 -0.58 -41.06
C PRO A 536 0.40 -2.04 -41.45
N PHE A 537 -0.21 -2.99 -40.76
CA PHE A 537 -0.11 -4.44 -40.99
C PHE A 537 -1.44 -5.14 -40.70
N GLU A 538 -1.65 -6.29 -41.32
CA GLU A 538 -2.78 -7.17 -41.01
C GLU A 538 -2.51 -7.90 -39.69
N VAL A 539 -3.51 -7.93 -38.80
CA VAL A 539 -3.39 -8.55 -37.47
C VAL A 539 -3.49 -10.07 -37.59
N GLU A 540 -2.50 -10.77 -37.06
CA GLU A 540 -2.42 -12.22 -36.99
C GLU A 540 -2.73 -12.75 -35.58
N GLU A 541 -2.39 -11.97 -34.54
CA GLU A 541 -2.58 -12.32 -33.14
C GLU A 541 -2.90 -11.08 -32.31
N ILE A 542 -3.79 -11.25 -31.35
CA ILE A 542 -4.03 -10.27 -30.28
C ILE A 542 -3.77 -10.93 -28.92
N ARG A 543 -3.01 -10.23 -28.08
CA ARG A 543 -2.75 -10.66 -26.72
C ARG A 543 -3.23 -9.59 -25.75
N PHE A 544 -4.01 -10.02 -24.75
CA PHE A 544 -4.47 -9.17 -23.66
C PHE A 544 -3.42 -9.14 -22.56
N ASP A 545 -3.11 -7.94 -22.11
CA ASP A 545 -2.27 -7.62 -20.95
C ASP A 545 -0.99 -8.48 -20.85
N PRO A 546 -0.11 -8.45 -21.86
CA PRO A 546 1.07 -9.31 -21.90
C PRO A 546 2.05 -9.01 -20.76
N ASP A 547 2.01 -7.79 -20.20
CA ASP A 547 2.92 -7.31 -19.16
C ASP A 547 2.28 -7.34 -17.77
N LEU A 548 1.07 -7.91 -17.62
CA LEU A 548 0.38 -8.06 -16.32
C LEU A 548 0.18 -6.75 -15.58
N TRP A 549 -0.33 -5.73 -16.24
CA TRP A 549 -0.70 -4.46 -15.61
C TRP A 549 -1.95 -4.54 -14.75
N LEU A 550 -2.87 -5.48 -15.04
CA LEU A 550 -4.21 -5.49 -14.49
C LEU A 550 -4.47 -6.73 -13.61
N ILE A 551 -5.22 -6.53 -12.54
CA ILE A 551 -5.81 -7.63 -11.79
C ILE A 551 -6.97 -8.17 -12.62
N SER A 552 -6.86 -9.39 -13.13
CA SER A 552 -7.93 -10.07 -13.86
C SER A 552 -7.72 -11.58 -13.92
N LYS A 553 -8.75 -12.33 -14.26
CA LYS A 553 -8.69 -13.80 -14.38
C LYS A 553 -9.67 -14.30 -15.44
N GLU A 554 -9.38 -15.48 -15.99
CA GLU A 554 -10.24 -16.15 -16.97
C GLU A 554 -10.54 -15.28 -18.21
N ASN A 555 -9.52 -14.51 -18.65
CA ASN A 555 -9.63 -13.67 -19.82
C ASN A 555 -9.64 -14.51 -21.10
N THR A 556 -10.43 -14.08 -22.09
CA THR A 556 -10.48 -14.71 -23.41
C THR A 556 -10.18 -13.71 -24.52
N VAL A 557 -9.48 -14.17 -25.57
CA VAL A 557 -9.23 -13.40 -26.78
C VAL A 557 -9.61 -14.31 -27.98
N GLU A 558 -10.61 -13.88 -28.74
CA GLU A 558 -11.16 -14.68 -29.82
C GLU A 558 -11.22 -13.91 -31.16
N GLU A 559 -10.74 -14.51 -32.24
CA GLU A 559 -10.95 -13.98 -33.56
C GLU A 559 -12.37 -14.35 -34.03
N VAL A 560 -13.16 -13.33 -34.38
CA VAL A 560 -14.53 -13.51 -34.88
C VAL A 560 -14.57 -13.26 -36.35
N PHE A 561 -14.84 -14.29 -37.14
CA PHE A 561 -14.98 -14.17 -38.57
C PHE A 561 -16.36 -13.65 -38.93
N VAL A 562 -16.42 -12.39 -39.33
CA VAL A 562 -17.68 -11.76 -39.78
C VAL A 562 -17.92 -12.14 -41.25
N ASN A 563 -18.91 -12.95 -41.50
CA ASN A 563 -19.36 -13.22 -42.84
C ASN A 563 -20.06 -11.97 -43.42
N ALA A 564 -19.45 -11.33 -44.41
CA ALA A 564 -19.97 -10.12 -45.05
C ALA A 564 -21.41 -10.28 -45.60
N VAL A 565 -21.79 -11.49 -45.99
CA VAL A 565 -23.15 -11.80 -46.43
C VAL A 565 -24.13 -11.79 -45.26
N GLU A 566 -23.71 -12.24 -44.10
CA GLU A 566 -24.55 -12.30 -42.92
C GLU A 566 -24.73 -10.91 -42.28
N ASN A 567 -23.68 -10.08 -42.23
CA ASN A 567 -23.77 -8.67 -41.86
C ASN A 567 -24.75 -7.92 -42.78
N LYS A 568 -24.69 -8.16 -44.08
CA LYS A 568 -25.61 -7.52 -45.04
C LYS A 568 -27.05 -7.98 -44.85
N ARG A 569 -27.25 -9.26 -44.54
CA ARG A 569 -28.57 -9.80 -44.18
C ARG A 569 -29.10 -9.19 -42.89
N PHE A 570 -28.25 -9.10 -41.86
CA PHE A 570 -28.58 -8.43 -40.59
C PHE A 570 -28.94 -6.95 -40.81
N GLU A 571 -28.11 -6.17 -41.50
CA GLU A 571 -28.37 -4.78 -41.87
C GLU A 571 -29.70 -4.57 -42.59
N ASN A 572 -30.02 -5.46 -43.52
CA ASN A 572 -31.27 -5.42 -44.31
C ASN A 572 -32.49 -5.85 -43.47
N SER A 573 -32.32 -6.58 -42.39
CA SER A 573 -33.40 -7.01 -41.50
C SER A 573 -33.90 -5.88 -40.59
N ILE A 574 -33.12 -4.79 -40.47
CA ILE A 574 -33.39 -3.68 -39.54
C ILE A 574 -34.14 -2.56 -40.29
N THR A 575 -35.28 -2.17 -39.70
CA THR A 575 -36.07 -1.04 -40.13
C THR A 575 -36.12 0.02 -39.02
N ILE A 576 -35.81 1.26 -39.38
CA ILE A 576 -35.85 2.41 -38.46
C ILE A 576 -36.82 3.47 -39.02
N ALA A 577 -37.79 3.85 -38.21
CA ALA A 577 -38.82 4.85 -38.63
C ALA A 577 -39.36 5.60 -37.40
N PRO A 578 -39.81 6.86 -37.58
CA PRO A 578 -39.67 7.67 -38.82
C PRO A 578 -38.23 8.19 -39.01
N ASN A 579 -37.85 8.45 -40.23
CA ASN A 579 -36.63 9.19 -40.55
C ASN A 579 -37.00 10.22 -41.64
N PRO A 580 -37.02 11.51 -41.36
CA PRO A 580 -36.59 12.19 -40.13
C PRO A 580 -37.42 11.85 -38.88
N ILE A 581 -36.72 11.88 -37.72
CA ILE A 581 -37.32 11.61 -36.42
C ILE A 581 -38.03 12.84 -35.87
N ASP A 582 -39.16 12.58 -35.18
CA ASP A 582 -39.89 13.61 -34.42
C ASP A 582 -39.68 13.44 -32.91
N GLU A 583 -40.64 12.85 -32.20
CA GLU A 583 -40.56 12.65 -30.74
C GLU A 583 -40.15 11.22 -30.38
N VAL A 584 -40.47 10.24 -31.23
CA VAL A 584 -40.23 8.80 -30.97
C VAL A 584 -39.63 8.14 -32.20
N LEU A 585 -38.61 7.36 -31.97
CA LEU A 585 -37.96 6.50 -32.94
C LEU A 585 -38.33 5.05 -32.70
N TYR A 586 -38.78 4.33 -33.73
CA TYR A 586 -39.05 2.90 -33.68
C TYR A 586 -37.96 2.14 -34.43
N ILE A 587 -37.38 1.15 -33.77
CA ILE A 587 -36.41 0.23 -34.33
C ILE A 587 -37.02 -1.16 -34.34
N ARG A 588 -37.15 -1.76 -35.52
CA ARG A 588 -37.68 -3.12 -35.69
C ARG A 588 -36.63 -3.99 -36.31
N THR A 589 -36.51 -5.22 -35.78
CA THR A 589 -35.62 -6.25 -36.29
C THR A 589 -36.38 -7.44 -36.83
N GLY A 590 -35.80 -8.18 -37.78
CA GLY A 590 -36.36 -9.43 -38.22
C GLY A 590 -36.32 -10.49 -37.11
N GLN A 591 -37.25 -11.43 -37.13
CA GLN A 591 -37.34 -12.53 -36.13
C GLN A 591 -36.09 -13.42 -36.02
N THR A 592 -35.17 -13.28 -36.95
CA THR A 592 -33.98 -14.14 -37.06
C THR A 592 -32.81 -13.67 -36.17
N TYR A 593 -32.79 -12.43 -35.79
CA TYR A 593 -31.68 -11.80 -35.03
C TYR A 593 -32.20 -11.24 -33.69
N SER A 594 -31.51 -11.61 -32.63
CA SER A 594 -31.68 -10.97 -31.30
C SER A 594 -30.68 -9.83 -31.19
N ILE A 595 -31.13 -8.61 -30.92
CA ILE A 595 -30.23 -7.50 -30.71
C ILE A 595 -29.72 -7.52 -29.29
N ASP A 596 -28.38 -7.53 -29.13
CA ASP A 596 -27.74 -7.49 -27.83
C ASP A 596 -27.90 -6.11 -27.20
N HIS A 597 -27.55 -5.05 -27.95
CA HIS A 597 -27.78 -3.66 -27.55
C HIS A 597 -27.81 -2.69 -28.73
N ILE A 598 -28.33 -1.50 -28.47
CA ILE A 598 -28.44 -0.40 -29.43
C ILE A 598 -27.71 0.81 -28.86
N GLU A 599 -26.73 1.34 -29.58
CA GLU A 599 -25.99 2.54 -29.22
C GLU A 599 -26.38 3.69 -30.17
N ILE A 600 -26.56 4.89 -29.62
CA ILE A 600 -26.96 6.07 -30.38
C ILE A 600 -25.93 7.15 -30.17
N PHE A 601 -25.31 7.59 -31.28
CA PHE A 601 -24.28 8.62 -31.30
C PHE A 601 -24.77 9.87 -31.98
N ASN A 602 -24.30 11.02 -31.56
CA ASN A 602 -24.47 12.28 -32.30
C ASN A 602 -23.49 12.37 -33.48
N ALA A 603 -23.56 13.44 -34.26
CA ALA A 603 -22.69 13.66 -35.42
C ALA A 603 -21.20 13.81 -35.05
N ASP A 604 -20.88 14.16 -33.79
CA ASP A 604 -19.53 14.33 -33.28
C ASP A 604 -18.94 13.02 -32.70
N GLY A 605 -19.72 11.92 -32.76
CA GLY A 605 -19.31 10.61 -32.26
C GLY A 605 -19.51 10.41 -30.77
N HIS A 606 -20.19 11.31 -30.04
CA HIS A 606 -20.49 11.11 -28.65
C HIS A 606 -21.69 10.18 -28.46
N LEU A 607 -21.56 9.20 -27.57
CA LEU A 607 -22.63 8.30 -27.18
C LEU A 607 -23.72 9.09 -26.42
N MET A 608 -24.93 9.09 -26.98
CA MET A 608 -26.10 9.80 -26.42
C MET A 608 -26.98 8.90 -25.57
N LYS A 609 -27.07 7.60 -25.96
CA LYS A 609 -27.94 6.63 -25.28
C LYS A 609 -27.53 5.22 -25.66
N MET A 610 -27.61 4.32 -24.68
CA MET A 610 -27.55 2.87 -24.87
C MET A 610 -28.88 2.25 -24.47
N VAL A 611 -29.38 1.27 -25.22
CA VAL A 611 -30.65 0.59 -24.99
C VAL A 611 -30.45 -0.91 -25.15
N MET A 612 -30.87 -1.68 -24.15
CA MET A 612 -31.00 -3.15 -24.22
C MET A 612 -32.43 -3.47 -24.69
N PRO A 613 -32.65 -3.96 -25.91
CA PRO A 613 -33.99 -4.25 -26.40
C PRO A 613 -34.52 -5.55 -25.82
N GLU A 614 -35.72 -5.50 -25.24
CA GLU A 614 -36.42 -6.69 -24.71
C GLU A 614 -37.39 -7.33 -25.74
N ALA A 615 -37.54 -6.70 -26.93
CA ALA A 615 -38.51 -7.12 -27.94
C ALA A 615 -38.02 -6.83 -29.36
N ILE A 616 -38.69 -7.45 -30.34
CA ILE A 616 -38.46 -7.26 -31.79
C ILE A 616 -38.65 -5.79 -32.22
N GLU A 617 -39.46 -5.02 -31.49
CA GLU A 617 -39.66 -3.59 -31.69
C GLU A 617 -39.25 -2.83 -30.44
N THR A 618 -38.31 -1.89 -30.61
CA THR A 618 -37.83 -1.01 -29.56
C THR A 618 -38.25 0.42 -29.84
N GLN A 619 -38.87 1.07 -28.85
CA GLN A 619 -39.23 2.50 -28.90
C GLN A 619 -38.19 3.33 -28.15
N ILE A 620 -37.70 4.38 -28.81
CA ILE A 620 -36.72 5.30 -28.23
C ILE A 620 -37.31 6.70 -28.21
N ASP A 621 -37.47 7.26 -27.00
CA ASP A 621 -37.86 8.65 -26.84
C ASP A 621 -36.71 9.54 -27.31
N SER A 622 -36.98 10.36 -28.29
CA SER A 622 -36.08 11.34 -28.90
C SER A 622 -36.59 12.79 -28.79
N ALA A 623 -37.63 13.07 -28.01
CA ALA A 623 -38.24 14.37 -27.88
C ALA A 623 -37.24 15.46 -27.45
N THR A 624 -36.29 15.11 -26.59
CA THR A 624 -35.27 16.03 -26.06
C THR A 624 -33.98 16.10 -26.89
N TRP A 625 -33.90 15.34 -28.00
CA TRP A 625 -32.69 15.36 -28.80
C TRP A 625 -32.56 16.65 -29.59
N PRO A 626 -31.37 17.25 -29.66
CA PRO A 626 -31.11 18.38 -30.55
C PRO A 626 -31.38 18.07 -32.03
N ILE A 627 -31.73 19.08 -32.81
CA ILE A 627 -31.81 18.94 -34.25
C ILE A 627 -30.45 18.57 -34.81
N GLY A 628 -30.37 17.50 -35.62
CA GLY A 628 -29.09 17.01 -36.13
C GLY A 628 -29.13 15.58 -36.70
N THR A 629 -27.97 15.11 -37.07
CA THR A 629 -27.77 13.74 -37.56
C THR A 629 -27.32 12.84 -36.40
N TYR A 630 -27.87 11.62 -36.36
CA TYR A 630 -27.53 10.59 -35.38
C TYR A 630 -27.17 9.30 -36.08
N PHE A 631 -26.24 8.55 -35.50
CA PHE A 631 -25.84 7.22 -35.93
C PHE A 631 -26.30 6.21 -34.90
N ILE A 632 -27.02 5.21 -35.36
CA ILE A 632 -27.56 4.12 -34.51
C ILE A 632 -26.82 2.85 -34.86
N HIS A 633 -26.05 2.35 -33.91
CA HIS A 633 -25.35 1.08 -34.00
C HIS A 633 -26.18 0.01 -33.33
N LEU A 634 -26.46 -1.07 -34.06
CA LEU A 634 -27.18 -2.24 -33.57
C LEU A 634 -26.25 -3.44 -33.60
N LYS A 635 -26.17 -4.17 -32.52
CA LYS A 635 -25.27 -5.32 -32.37
C LYS A 635 -26.06 -6.60 -32.10
N SER A 636 -25.65 -7.70 -32.70
CA SER A 636 -26.28 -9.02 -32.58
C SER A 636 -25.25 -10.13 -32.83
N GLY A 637 -24.79 -10.84 -31.79
CA GLY A 637 -23.90 -12.00 -31.91
C GLY A 637 -22.65 -11.74 -32.77
N GLY A 638 -22.00 -10.57 -32.62
CA GLY A 638 -20.84 -10.16 -33.44
C GLY A 638 -21.19 -9.49 -34.77
N LEU A 639 -22.46 -9.42 -35.18
CA LEU A 639 -22.94 -8.66 -36.34
C LEU A 639 -23.19 -7.20 -35.95
N ILE A 640 -22.87 -6.26 -36.85
CA ILE A 640 -23.11 -4.82 -36.64
C ILE A 640 -23.87 -4.23 -37.81
N ALA A 641 -24.89 -3.43 -37.49
CA ALA A 641 -25.57 -2.59 -38.46
C ALA A 641 -25.54 -1.13 -38.01
N VAL A 642 -25.14 -0.25 -38.90
CA VAL A 642 -25.15 1.21 -38.65
C VAL A 642 -26.24 1.86 -39.51
N LYS A 643 -27.11 2.60 -38.86
CA LYS A 643 -28.19 3.37 -39.53
C LYS A 643 -28.09 4.86 -39.21
N GLN A 644 -28.15 5.68 -40.22
CA GLN A 644 -28.18 7.11 -40.07
C GLN A 644 -29.63 7.61 -39.98
N VAL A 645 -29.92 8.46 -39.03
CA VAL A 645 -31.24 9.11 -38.87
C VAL A 645 -31.06 10.62 -38.66
N VAL A 646 -32.09 11.39 -39.00
CA VAL A 646 -32.07 12.85 -38.89
C VAL A 646 -33.20 13.31 -37.98
N LYS A 647 -32.88 14.08 -36.97
CA LYS A 647 -33.83 14.79 -36.08
C LYS A 647 -34.13 16.15 -36.67
N ARG A 648 -35.42 16.52 -36.77
CA ARG A 648 -35.89 17.83 -37.23
C ARG A 648 -36.38 18.73 -36.10
#